data_55953709c80d0ab1af00471c2368ac5c
#
_entry.id   55953709c80d0ab1af00471c2368ac5c
#
_cell.length_a   1.000
_cell.length_b   1.000
_cell.length_c   1.000
_cell.angle_alpha   90.00
_cell.angle_beta   90.00
_cell.angle_gamma   90.00
#
_symmetry.space_group_name_H-M   'P 1'
#
loop_
_entity.id
_entity.type
_entity.pdbx_description
1 polymer ?
#
loop_
_entity_poly.entity_id
_entity_poly.type
_entity_poly.pdbx_seq_one_letter_code
_entity_poly.pdbx_strand_id
1 'polypeptide(L)'
;MATVSAPVKRARRLRPAPLWLSLLLAFLAYFLLDFSLRLFYGSMSNVSLWAWQPLVFTLLWSGTMTAIAALLPRTGRRIFLLVTFVPFVLLAITNCVLYQLTGTCFSFADLAYAGDGARFISASYFRLSKGEWFSLAVCMAMMLCAVIFMPKARPGRRGRIVAAVLAVACAAGIVVVHNALAYRGDAQDRSEYLSWDNAESHDTFRDTYTDFSNPNRCLMLTGLYQYTVRGAAVTLWPQDTATDQRIAELDDYYASHPKAAADTPMTGAFAGKNLIFIMMESMDDWLVTPEYMPNLWRIEQEGLYFPNYYAPMFLSAGTFNSEFTANTGLIAPEHHVRNSYYAEHALPYSLANLFRDAGYSARSYHAANPNIYNRGQIHLNFGYESYNDYGDLGMDDYMLDSQLLRGYDQIVSDEPFFSFIITYSGHGPYTTEQQNISEPHLDRARAVIDYSTVPYTTEAQKEEYTRAVAQAMETDAFIGGLRERLEADGHAEDTVLVLFTDHYCKYFSDTELIEAIKGTSDHNLLSNVPFVIWTEGITPQVSEKYVSTMDIAPTIVDLFSLDTDLRYYIGNDMFGPDGGVVYFRNYAWYDGKTYDTGNDASTNPAVLAMREQVREQIDISQDTFRSDYFAYLQKRSGETEAK
;
A
#
# COMPACT_ATOMS: atom_id res chain seq x y z
N MET A 1 -63.83 -39.24 -22.53
CA MET A 1 -63.15 -37.94 -22.35
C MET A 1 -61.75 -38.13 -22.78
N ALA A 2 -61.38 -37.65 -23.95
CA ALA A 2 -60.05 -37.73 -24.49
C ALA A 2 -59.30 -36.46 -24.07
N THR A 3 -58.24 -36.60 -23.25
CA THR A 3 -57.38 -35.52 -22.88
C THR A 3 -56.45 -35.21 -24.05
N VAL A 4 -56.67 -34.05 -24.67
CA VAL A 4 -55.75 -33.48 -25.68
C VAL A 4 -54.60 -32.88 -24.96
N SER A 5 -53.41 -33.52 -25.01
CA SER A 5 -52.16 -32.96 -24.56
C SER A 5 -51.68 -31.87 -25.53
N ALA A 6 -51.56 -30.64 -25.04
CA ALA A 6 -51.00 -29.52 -25.81
C ALA A 6 -49.55 -29.81 -26.20
N PRO A 7 -49.10 -29.48 -27.40
CA PRO A 7 -47.70 -29.69 -27.79
C PRO A 7 -46.77 -28.75 -27.03
N VAL A 8 -45.81 -29.33 -26.30
CA VAL A 8 -44.71 -28.61 -25.68
C VAL A 8 -43.94 -27.89 -26.78
N LYS A 9 -43.98 -26.56 -26.80
CA LYS A 9 -43.18 -25.71 -27.71
C LYS A 9 -41.70 -26.04 -27.50
N ARG A 10 -41.08 -26.78 -28.42
CA ARG A 10 -39.63 -26.97 -28.44
C ARG A 10 -38.97 -25.61 -28.51
N ALA A 11 -38.18 -25.23 -27.47
CA ALA A 11 -37.37 -24.04 -27.47
C ALA A 11 -36.54 -23.98 -28.77
N ARG A 12 -36.62 -22.87 -29.51
CA ARG A 12 -35.85 -22.65 -30.73
C ARG A 12 -34.37 -22.75 -30.36
N ARG A 13 -33.70 -23.81 -30.82
CA ARG A 13 -32.25 -23.95 -30.65
C ARG A 13 -31.56 -22.81 -31.43
N LEU A 14 -30.83 -21.97 -30.73
CA LEU A 14 -29.98 -20.93 -31.35
C LEU A 14 -29.04 -21.58 -32.39
N ARG A 15 -28.95 -20.99 -33.57
CA ARG A 15 -28.04 -21.46 -34.62
C ARG A 15 -26.60 -21.18 -34.20
N PRO A 16 -25.69 -22.15 -34.31
CA PRO A 16 -24.29 -21.93 -34.01
C PRO A 16 -23.66 -20.96 -35.03
N ALA A 17 -22.76 -20.11 -34.57
CA ALA A 17 -21.94 -19.22 -35.42
C ALA A 17 -20.83 -20.03 -36.15
N PRO A 18 -20.28 -19.52 -37.25
CA PRO A 18 -19.04 -20.07 -37.81
C PRO A 18 -17.92 -20.07 -36.76
N LEU A 19 -17.05 -21.08 -36.77
CA LEU A 19 -15.99 -21.22 -35.78
C LEU A 19 -15.07 -20.00 -35.72
N TRP A 20 -14.68 -19.48 -36.89
CA TRP A 20 -13.81 -18.30 -36.97
C TRP A 20 -14.41 -17.07 -36.29
N LEU A 21 -15.74 -16.89 -36.40
CA LEU A 21 -16.42 -15.75 -35.75
C LEU A 21 -16.45 -15.92 -34.23
N SER A 22 -16.71 -17.13 -33.71
CA SER A 22 -16.66 -17.39 -32.27
C SER A 22 -15.24 -17.19 -31.71
N LEU A 23 -14.21 -17.61 -32.44
CA LEU A 23 -12.81 -17.39 -32.03
C LEU A 23 -12.41 -15.93 -32.12
N LEU A 24 -12.85 -15.21 -33.16
CA LEU A 24 -12.62 -13.77 -33.29
C LEU A 24 -13.27 -12.99 -32.15
N LEU A 25 -14.51 -13.32 -31.79
CA LEU A 25 -15.18 -12.69 -30.62
C LEU A 25 -14.43 -12.96 -29.31
N ALA A 26 -13.94 -14.19 -29.13
CA ALA A 26 -13.12 -14.49 -27.95
C ALA A 26 -11.79 -13.73 -27.95
N PHE A 27 -11.11 -13.67 -29.10
CA PHE A 27 -9.87 -12.90 -29.27
C PHE A 27 -10.09 -11.42 -28.94
N LEU A 28 -11.14 -10.83 -29.51
CA LEU A 28 -11.48 -9.42 -29.24
C LEU A 28 -11.89 -9.18 -27.79
N ALA A 29 -12.55 -10.14 -27.13
CA ALA A 29 -12.87 -10.04 -25.71
C ALA A 29 -11.61 -9.96 -24.84
N TYR A 30 -10.61 -10.81 -25.10
CA TYR A 30 -9.32 -10.73 -24.42
C TYR A 30 -8.60 -9.42 -24.73
N PHE A 31 -8.50 -9.05 -26.00
CA PHE A 31 -7.80 -7.84 -26.41
C PHE A 31 -8.41 -6.58 -25.79
N LEU A 32 -9.73 -6.46 -25.86
CA LEU A 32 -10.43 -5.29 -25.33
C LEU A 32 -10.43 -5.23 -23.81
N LEU A 33 -10.39 -6.36 -23.10
CA LEU A 33 -10.28 -6.37 -21.64
C LEU A 33 -9.00 -5.68 -21.17
N ASP A 34 -7.86 -6.05 -21.73
CA ASP A 34 -6.58 -5.39 -21.43
C ASP A 34 -6.55 -3.94 -21.91
N PHE A 35 -6.94 -3.71 -23.18
CA PHE A 35 -6.89 -2.37 -23.75
C PHE A 35 -7.75 -1.37 -23.00
N SER A 36 -8.96 -1.77 -22.58
CA SER A 36 -9.86 -0.90 -21.83
C SER A 36 -9.32 -0.59 -20.43
N LEU A 37 -8.73 -1.56 -19.74
CA LEU A 37 -8.07 -1.33 -18.46
C LEU A 37 -7.01 -0.22 -18.60
N ARG A 38 -6.12 -0.36 -19.56
CA ARG A 38 -5.09 0.65 -19.84
C ARG A 38 -5.65 2.00 -20.33
N LEU A 39 -6.80 1.98 -21.01
CA LEU A 39 -7.47 3.21 -21.45
C LEU A 39 -7.98 4.05 -20.26
N PHE A 40 -8.57 3.40 -19.25
CA PHE A 40 -9.08 4.10 -18.07
C PHE A 40 -7.97 4.54 -17.12
N TYR A 41 -6.87 3.83 -17.09
CA TYR A 41 -5.77 4.04 -16.15
C TYR A 41 -4.47 4.55 -16.79
N GLY A 42 -4.49 4.94 -18.07
CA GLY A 42 -3.32 5.39 -18.81
C GLY A 42 -2.68 6.68 -18.33
N SER A 43 -3.44 7.53 -17.62
CA SER A 43 -2.90 8.76 -17.02
C SER A 43 -2.00 8.53 -15.79
N MET A 44 -2.01 7.32 -15.24
CA MET A 44 -1.32 6.98 -13.99
C MET A 44 0.18 6.80 -14.09
N SER A 45 0.72 6.61 -15.27
CA SER A 45 2.11 6.16 -15.42
C SER A 45 2.84 6.84 -16.57
N ASN A 46 2.26 7.87 -17.16
CA ASN A 46 2.80 8.55 -18.36
C ASN A 46 3.18 7.62 -19.53
N VAL A 47 2.75 6.36 -19.51
CA VAL A 47 2.99 5.41 -20.60
C VAL A 47 1.94 5.59 -21.68
N SER A 48 2.38 5.76 -22.92
CA SER A 48 1.46 5.87 -24.06
C SER A 48 0.57 4.63 -24.17
N LEU A 49 -0.76 4.85 -24.30
CA LEU A 49 -1.72 3.78 -24.60
C LEU A 49 -1.35 2.97 -25.86
N TRP A 50 -0.66 3.63 -26.81
CA TRP A 50 -0.22 3.06 -28.08
C TRP A 50 1.19 2.49 -28.06
N ALA A 51 1.76 2.37 -26.88
CA ALA A 51 3.03 1.70 -26.70
C ALA A 51 3.02 0.32 -27.36
N TRP A 52 4.07 -0.04 -28.08
CA TRP A 52 4.09 -1.28 -28.86
C TRP A 52 4.18 -2.53 -27.98
N GLN A 53 4.87 -2.45 -26.83
CA GLN A 53 5.13 -3.61 -25.96
C GLN A 53 3.83 -4.18 -25.36
N PRO A 54 2.98 -3.41 -24.67
CA PRO A 54 1.73 -3.95 -24.15
C PRO A 54 0.80 -4.42 -25.29
N LEU A 55 0.79 -3.71 -26.44
CA LEU A 55 0.00 -4.15 -27.58
C LEU A 55 0.47 -5.51 -28.12
N VAL A 56 1.78 -5.72 -28.23
CA VAL A 56 2.36 -6.99 -28.67
C VAL A 56 2.06 -8.10 -27.68
N PHE A 57 2.28 -7.88 -26.36
CA PHE A 57 1.93 -8.88 -25.36
C PHE A 57 0.44 -9.24 -25.39
N THR A 58 -0.45 -8.25 -25.45
CA THR A 58 -1.90 -8.48 -25.50
C THR A 58 -2.32 -9.26 -26.75
N LEU A 59 -1.74 -8.94 -27.92
CA LEU A 59 -1.98 -9.70 -29.15
C LEU A 59 -1.50 -11.15 -29.03
N LEU A 60 -0.30 -11.37 -28.51
CA LEU A 60 0.30 -12.69 -28.37
C LEU A 60 -0.45 -13.55 -27.35
N TRP A 61 -0.84 -12.99 -26.19
CA TRP A 61 -1.64 -13.69 -25.19
C TRP A 61 -3.04 -14.02 -25.70
N SER A 62 -3.74 -13.06 -26.31
CA SER A 62 -5.06 -13.26 -26.91
C SER A 62 -5.00 -14.30 -28.04
N GLY A 63 -3.95 -14.26 -28.86
CA GLY A 63 -3.66 -15.23 -29.92
C GLY A 63 -3.42 -16.63 -29.36
N THR A 64 -2.59 -16.76 -28.33
CA THR A 64 -2.28 -18.04 -27.69
C THR A 64 -3.55 -18.68 -27.13
N MET A 65 -4.37 -17.94 -26.34
CA MET A 65 -5.59 -18.45 -25.73
C MET A 65 -6.61 -18.91 -26.79
N THR A 66 -6.80 -18.12 -27.83
CA THR A 66 -7.77 -18.47 -28.90
C THR A 66 -7.28 -19.60 -29.81
N ALA A 67 -5.98 -19.68 -30.09
CA ALA A 67 -5.39 -20.76 -30.86
C ALA A 67 -5.45 -22.10 -30.10
N ILE A 68 -5.17 -22.13 -28.80
CA ILE A 68 -5.34 -23.31 -27.95
C ILE A 68 -6.82 -23.71 -27.91
N ALA A 69 -7.72 -22.75 -27.72
CA ALA A 69 -9.16 -23.02 -27.77
C ALA A 69 -9.59 -23.69 -29.09
N ALA A 70 -9.04 -23.27 -30.24
CA ALA A 70 -9.35 -23.85 -31.54
C ALA A 70 -9.03 -25.36 -31.63
N LEU A 71 -8.03 -25.84 -30.91
CA LEU A 71 -7.59 -27.24 -30.89
C LEU A 71 -8.54 -28.16 -30.09
N LEU A 72 -9.27 -27.60 -29.13
CA LEU A 72 -10.09 -28.35 -28.17
C LEU A 72 -11.46 -28.79 -28.78
N PRO A 73 -12.08 -29.85 -28.26
CA PRO A 73 -13.49 -30.17 -28.56
C PRO A 73 -14.41 -29.07 -28.04
N ARG A 74 -15.65 -29.01 -28.56
CA ARG A 74 -16.61 -27.93 -28.24
C ARG A 74 -16.73 -27.63 -26.74
N THR A 75 -16.94 -28.67 -25.94
CA THR A 75 -17.07 -28.51 -24.48
C THR A 75 -15.78 -28.01 -23.86
N GLY A 76 -14.65 -28.63 -24.19
CA GLY A 76 -13.32 -28.20 -23.73
C GLY A 76 -13.01 -26.75 -24.14
N ARG A 77 -13.38 -26.36 -25.36
CA ARG A 77 -13.23 -24.99 -25.88
C ARG A 77 -14.00 -23.96 -25.06
N ARG A 78 -15.24 -24.28 -24.72
CA ARG A 78 -16.09 -23.43 -23.88
C ARG A 78 -15.57 -23.29 -22.46
N ILE A 79 -15.22 -24.43 -21.86
CA ILE A 79 -14.66 -24.46 -20.50
C ILE A 79 -13.33 -23.68 -20.48
N PHE A 80 -12.43 -23.97 -21.41
CA PHE A 80 -11.13 -23.30 -21.50
C PHE A 80 -11.27 -21.78 -21.62
N LEU A 81 -12.10 -21.28 -22.54
CA LEU A 81 -12.32 -19.85 -22.72
C LEU A 81 -12.88 -19.18 -21.45
N LEU A 82 -13.81 -19.82 -20.75
CA LEU A 82 -14.37 -19.25 -19.50
C LEU A 82 -13.37 -19.31 -18.35
N VAL A 83 -12.69 -20.45 -18.16
CA VAL A 83 -11.72 -20.64 -17.08
C VAL A 83 -10.50 -19.73 -17.22
N THR A 84 -10.12 -19.41 -18.46
CA THR A 84 -9.00 -18.46 -18.70
C THR A 84 -9.45 -17.01 -18.76
N PHE A 85 -10.71 -16.68 -19.06
CA PHE A 85 -11.17 -15.31 -19.18
C PHE A 85 -11.70 -14.72 -17.86
N VAL A 86 -12.52 -15.49 -17.12
CA VAL A 86 -13.15 -15.01 -15.88
C VAL A 86 -12.14 -14.56 -14.82
N PRO A 87 -11.04 -15.29 -14.54
CA PRO A 87 -10.02 -14.81 -13.62
C PRO A 87 -9.41 -13.45 -14.01
N PHE A 88 -9.16 -13.22 -15.31
CA PHE A 88 -8.64 -11.94 -15.76
C PHE A 88 -9.66 -10.80 -15.67
N VAL A 89 -10.96 -11.08 -15.81
CA VAL A 89 -12.00 -10.08 -15.52
C VAL A 89 -12.00 -9.73 -14.04
N LEU A 90 -11.88 -10.73 -13.16
CA LEU A 90 -11.79 -10.48 -11.71
C LEU A 90 -10.52 -9.68 -11.37
N LEU A 91 -9.38 -10.03 -11.95
CA LEU A 91 -8.14 -9.27 -11.76
C LEU A 91 -8.23 -7.85 -12.31
N ALA A 92 -8.92 -7.63 -13.44
CA ALA A 92 -9.17 -6.29 -13.94
C ALA A 92 -10.00 -5.47 -12.95
N ILE A 93 -11.07 -6.05 -12.38
CA ILE A 93 -11.88 -5.39 -11.34
C ILE A 93 -11.03 -5.12 -10.09
N THR A 94 -10.23 -6.09 -9.65
CA THR A 94 -9.33 -5.94 -8.49
C THR A 94 -8.35 -4.78 -8.70
N ASN A 95 -7.72 -4.69 -9.88
CA ASN A 95 -6.84 -3.58 -10.20
C ASN A 95 -7.57 -2.23 -10.14
N CYS A 96 -8.80 -2.15 -10.70
CA CYS A 96 -9.60 -0.93 -10.63
C CYS A 96 -9.90 -0.52 -9.19
N VAL A 97 -10.35 -1.47 -8.35
CA VAL A 97 -10.70 -1.20 -6.95
C VAL A 97 -9.46 -0.81 -6.14
N LEU A 98 -8.38 -1.57 -6.23
CA LEU A 98 -7.16 -1.26 -5.48
C LEU A 98 -6.57 0.08 -5.89
N TYR A 99 -6.53 0.37 -7.18
CA TYR A 99 -6.05 1.66 -7.63
C TYR A 99 -6.86 2.82 -7.06
N GLN A 100 -8.18 2.71 -7.02
CA GLN A 100 -9.04 3.74 -6.42
C GLN A 100 -8.80 3.91 -4.92
N LEU A 101 -8.48 2.82 -4.21
CA LEU A 101 -8.27 2.85 -2.76
C LEU A 101 -6.84 3.24 -2.34
N THR A 102 -5.84 2.85 -3.13
CA THR A 102 -4.42 2.91 -2.72
C THR A 102 -3.52 3.66 -3.71
N GLY A 103 -4.06 4.06 -4.87
CA GLY A 103 -3.25 4.63 -5.97
C GLY A 103 -2.39 3.61 -6.71
N THR A 104 -2.51 2.30 -6.40
CA THR A 104 -1.65 1.26 -6.97
C THR A 104 -2.43 0.08 -7.51
N CYS A 105 -1.89 -0.54 -8.58
CA CYS A 105 -2.43 -1.77 -9.14
C CYS A 105 -2.11 -2.97 -8.25
N PHE A 106 -2.93 -4.03 -8.35
CA PHE A 106 -2.78 -5.28 -7.63
C PHE A 106 -1.41 -5.92 -7.90
N SER A 107 -0.70 -6.26 -6.84
CA SER A 107 0.49 -7.11 -6.87
C SER A 107 0.18 -8.49 -6.28
N PHE A 108 0.86 -9.54 -6.73
CA PHE A 108 0.74 -10.87 -6.09
C PHE A 108 1.33 -10.89 -4.68
N ALA A 109 2.20 -9.97 -4.33
CA ALA A 109 2.65 -9.77 -2.95
C ALA A 109 1.48 -9.40 -2.02
N ASP A 110 0.46 -8.68 -2.52
CA ASP A 110 -0.74 -8.31 -1.76
C ASP A 110 -1.56 -9.53 -1.31
N LEU A 111 -1.35 -10.71 -1.94
CA LEU A 111 -2.01 -11.95 -1.50
C LEU A 111 -1.56 -12.41 -0.11
N ALA A 112 -0.40 -12.00 0.34
CA ALA A 112 0.04 -12.24 1.72
C ALA A 112 -0.96 -11.67 2.73
N TYR A 113 -1.58 -10.55 2.38
CA TYR A 113 -2.53 -9.82 3.23
C TYR A 113 -4.00 -10.03 2.84
N ALA A 114 -4.26 -10.79 1.76
CA ALA A 114 -5.62 -10.93 1.21
C ALA A 114 -6.60 -11.61 2.19
N GLY A 115 -6.12 -12.51 3.05
CA GLY A 115 -6.94 -13.16 4.07
C GLY A 115 -7.48 -12.17 5.11
N ASP A 116 -6.68 -11.20 5.45
CA ASP A 116 -7.00 -10.17 6.42
C ASP A 116 -7.80 -9.05 5.77
N GLY A 117 -7.39 -8.60 4.58
CA GLY A 117 -8.15 -7.65 3.79
C GLY A 117 -9.57 -8.13 3.46
N ALA A 118 -9.78 -9.45 3.32
CA ALA A 118 -11.10 -10.01 3.06
C ALA A 118 -12.13 -9.73 4.17
N ARG A 119 -11.69 -9.49 5.40
CA ARG A 119 -12.56 -9.14 6.54
C ARG A 119 -13.10 -7.71 6.45
N PHE A 120 -12.41 -6.86 5.70
CA PHE A 120 -12.72 -5.44 5.55
C PHE A 120 -13.34 -5.11 4.18
N ILE A 121 -13.61 -6.11 3.33
CA ILE A 121 -14.23 -5.88 2.03
C ILE A 121 -15.65 -5.36 2.23
N SER A 122 -15.88 -4.12 1.82
CA SER A 122 -17.21 -3.51 1.72
C SER A 122 -17.68 -3.47 0.26
N ALA A 123 -19.00 -3.65 0.06
CA ALA A 123 -19.61 -3.44 -1.25
C ALA A 123 -19.44 -1.98 -1.74
N SER A 124 -19.23 -1.03 -0.83
CA SER A 124 -18.99 0.38 -1.13
C SER A 124 -17.68 0.63 -1.89
N TYR A 125 -16.70 -0.26 -1.78
CA TYR A 125 -15.42 -0.14 -2.49
C TYR A 125 -15.47 -0.56 -3.97
N PHE A 126 -16.54 -1.25 -4.41
CA PHE A 126 -16.68 -1.70 -5.80
C PHE A 126 -17.36 -0.62 -6.69
N ARG A 127 -16.87 0.61 -6.63
CA ARG A 127 -17.42 1.74 -7.38
C ARG A 127 -16.64 2.03 -8.66
N LEU A 128 -16.71 1.13 -9.61
CA LEU A 128 -16.20 1.40 -10.94
C LEU A 128 -17.06 2.46 -11.64
N SER A 129 -16.43 3.29 -12.45
CA SER A 129 -17.10 4.29 -13.29
C SER A 129 -18.09 3.60 -14.28
N LYS A 130 -19.06 4.35 -14.77
CA LYS A 130 -20.00 3.85 -15.80
C LYS A 130 -19.28 3.34 -17.05
N GLY A 131 -18.15 3.97 -17.42
CA GLY A 131 -17.32 3.57 -18.55
C GLY A 131 -16.65 2.22 -18.34
N GLU A 132 -16.09 1.98 -17.16
CA GLU A 132 -15.48 0.70 -16.79
C GLU A 132 -16.49 -0.43 -16.76
N TRP A 133 -17.64 -0.24 -16.09
CA TRP A 133 -18.71 -1.23 -16.10
C TRP A 133 -19.21 -1.54 -17.51
N PHE A 134 -19.37 -0.52 -18.35
CA PHE A 134 -19.77 -0.70 -19.75
C PHE A 134 -18.75 -1.53 -20.53
N SER A 135 -17.46 -1.21 -20.38
CA SER A 135 -16.38 -1.93 -21.02
C SER A 135 -16.31 -3.40 -20.60
N LEU A 136 -16.37 -3.67 -19.30
CA LEU A 136 -16.41 -5.04 -18.76
C LEU A 136 -17.62 -5.80 -19.29
N ALA A 137 -18.80 -5.16 -19.32
CA ALA A 137 -20.03 -5.77 -19.84
C ALA A 137 -19.90 -6.12 -21.33
N VAL A 138 -19.28 -5.26 -22.15
CA VAL A 138 -19.02 -5.52 -23.57
C VAL A 138 -18.08 -6.72 -23.72
N CYS A 139 -16.97 -6.77 -22.99
CA CYS A 139 -16.01 -7.87 -23.03
C CYS A 139 -16.68 -9.20 -22.60
N MET A 140 -17.46 -9.18 -21.53
CA MET A 140 -18.22 -10.34 -21.06
C MET A 140 -19.26 -10.79 -22.08
N ALA A 141 -20.02 -9.86 -22.67
CA ALA A 141 -21.01 -10.18 -23.71
C ALA A 141 -20.37 -10.82 -24.95
N MET A 142 -19.22 -10.30 -25.40
CA MET A 142 -18.46 -10.88 -26.51
C MET A 142 -17.99 -12.31 -26.20
N MET A 143 -17.44 -12.54 -25.02
CA MET A 143 -17.00 -13.87 -24.59
C MET A 143 -18.20 -14.81 -24.44
N LEU A 144 -19.30 -14.39 -23.85
CA LEU A 144 -20.51 -15.19 -23.73
C LEU A 144 -21.11 -15.54 -25.13
N CYS A 145 -21.13 -14.59 -26.05
CA CYS A 145 -21.52 -14.85 -27.44
C CYS A 145 -20.61 -15.88 -28.10
N ALA A 146 -19.29 -15.74 -27.93
CA ALA A 146 -18.31 -16.70 -28.43
C ALA A 146 -18.59 -18.12 -27.90
N VAL A 147 -18.86 -18.26 -26.61
CA VAL A 147 -19.11 -19.54 -25.94
C VAL A 147 -20.49 -20.12 -26.27
N ILE A 148 -21.56 -19.32 -26.24
CA ILE A 148 -22.96 -19.77 -26.47
C ILE A 148 -23.12 -20.26 -27.92
N PHE A 149 -22.63 -19.46 -28.89
CA PHE A 149 -22.76 -19.76 -30.31
C PHE A 149 -21.66 -20.67 -30.86
N MET A 150 -20.77 -21.19 -30.00
CA MET A 150 -19.66 -22.07 -30.38
C MET A 150 -20.14 -23.30 -31.15
N PRO A 151 -19.66 -23.55 -32.39
CA PRO A 151 -20.10 -24.69 -33.19
C PRO A 151 -19.58 -26.03 -32.67
N LYS A 152 -20.26 -27.12 -33.00
CA LYS A 152 -19.79 -28.48 -32.69
C LYS A 152 -18.61 -28.90 -33.58
N ALA A 153 -18.55 -28.34 -34.79
CA ALA A 153 -17.52 -28.66 -35.76
C ALA A 153 -16.12 -28.37 -35.20
N ARG A 154 -15.18 -29.28 -35.45
CA ARG A 154 -13.75 -29.08 -35.22
C ARG A 154 -13.11 -28.58 -36.50
N PRO A 155 -11.99 -27.82 -36.39
CA PRO A 155 -11.19 -27.52 -37.61
C PRO A 155 -10.75 -28.81 -38.30
N GLY A 156 -10.72 -28.81 -39.61
CA GLY A 156 -10.11 -29.88 -40.38
C GLY A 156 -8.60 -30.02 -40.06
N ARG A 157 -7.94 -31.04 -40.61
CA ARG A 157 -6.51 -31.32 -40.32
C ARG A 157 -5.65 -30.06 -40.52
N ARG A 158 -5.83 -29.36 -41.66
CA ARG A 158 -5.09 -28.11 -41.95
C ARG A 158 -5.37 -27.02 -40.94
N GLY A 159 -6.62 -26.80 -40.56
CA GLY A 159 -6.99 -25.79 -39.56
C GLY A 159 -6.44 -26.10 -38.15
N ARG A 160 -6.34 -27.37 -37.75
CA ARG A 160 -5.66 -27.77 -36.50
C ARG A 160 -4.17 -27.53 -36.53
N ILE A 161 -3.51 -27.83 -37.67
CA ILE A 161 -2.08 -27.53 -37.85
C ILE A 161 -1.84 -26.02 -37.75
N VAL A 162 -2.64 -25.21 -38.44
CA VAL A 162 -2.54 -23.73 -38.34
C VAL A 162 -2.76 -23.24 -36.92
N ALA A 163 -3.77 -23.73 -36.21
CA ALA A 163 -4.01 -23.35 -34.84
C ALA A 163 -2.88 -23.76 -33.88
N ALA A 164 -2.31 -24.96 -34.06
CA ALA A 164 -1.15 -25.40 -33.30
C ALA A 164 0.09 -24.54 -33.56
N VAL A 165 0.37 -24.26 -34.85
CA VAL A 165 1.50 -23.39 -35.24
C VAL A 165 1.30 -21.98 -34.65
N LEU A 166 0.09 -21.42 -34.73
CA LEU A 166 -0.21 -20.10 -34.16
C LEU A 166 -0.03 -20.10 -32.65
N ALA A 167 -0.54 -21.13 -31.93
CA ALA A 167 -0.36 -21.23 -30.48
C ALA A 167 1.12 -21.26 -30.09
N VAL A 168 1.93 -22.08 -30.78
CA VAL A 168 3.37 -22.17 -30.54
C VAL A 168 4.07 -20.86 -30.91
N ALA A 169 3.73 -20.27 -32.04
CA ALA A 169 4.36 -19.03 -32.52
C ALA A 169 4.05 -17.85 -31.55
N CYS A 170 2.80 -17.71 -31.11
CA CYS A 170 2.42 -16.68 -30.13
C CYS A 170 3.10 -16.92 -28.77
N ALA A 171 3.12 -18.15 -28.28
CA ALA A 171 3.81 -18.48 -27.02
C ALA A 171 5.33 -18.23 -27.12
N ALA A 172 5.95 -18.64 -28.22
CA ALA A 172 7.36 -18.35 -28.50
C ALA A 172 7.61 -16.82 -28.61
N GLY A 173 6.68 -16.09 -29.23
CA GLY A 173 6.72 -14.63 -29.30
C GLY A 173 6.72 -13.99 -27.91
N ILE A 174 5.87 -14.47 -26.99
CA ILE A 174 5.86 -13.99 -25.59
C ILE A 174 7.24 -14.20 -24.95
N VAL A 175 7.84 -15.39 -25.10
CA VAL A 175 9.17 -15.69 -24.56
C VAL A 175 10.25 -14.81 -25.17
N VAL A 176 10.19 -14.59 -26.50
CA VAL A 176 11.16 -13.72 -27.20
C VAL A 176 11.07 -12.28 -26.71
N VAL A 177 9.86 -11.74 -26.59
CA VAL A 177 9.66 -10.36 -26.09
C VAL A 177 10.06 -10.28 -24.63
N HIS A 178 9.69 -11.27 -23.80
CA HIS A 178 10.13 -11.36 -22.41
C HIS A 178 11.65 -11.30 -22.28
N ASN A 179 12.37 -12.17 -23.02
CA ASN A 179 13.83 -12.21 -22.97
C ASN A 179 14.48 -10.94 -23.52
N ALA A 180 13.89 -10.35 -24.57
CA ALA A 180 14.39 -9.10 -25.11
C ALA A 180 14.31 -7.96 -24.09
N LEU A 181 13.22 -7.89 -23.33
CA LEU A 181 13.00 -6.85 -22.33
C LEU A 181 13.77 -7.10 -21.03
N ALA A 182 13.85 -8.36 -20.58
CA ALA A 182 14.52 -8.72 -19.34
C ALA A 182 16.06 -8.71 -19.42
N TYR A 183 16.63 -9.04 -20.59
CA TYR A 183 18.08 -9.29 -20.72
C TYR A 183 18.81 -8.39 -21.70
N ARG A 184 18.10 -7.67 -22.58
CA ARG A 184 18.72 -6.83 -23.62
C ARG A 184 18.45 -5.33 -23.45
N GLY A 185 17.68 -4.96 -22.44
CA GLY A 185 17.41 -3.56 -22.14
C GLY A 185 18.69 -2.85 -21.72
N ASP A 186 19.35 -2.19 -22.65
CA ASP A 186 20.51 -1.34 -22.42
C ASP A 186 20.12 0.14 -22.38
N ALA A 187 21.12 0.99 -22.13
CA ALA A 187 21.00 2.44 -22.13
C ALA A 187 20.29 3.05 -23.38
N GLN A 188 20.20 2.32 -24.48
CA GLN A 188 19.48 2.72 -25.67
C GLN A 188 17.96 2.58 -25.57
N ASP A 189 17.45 1.67 -24.73
CA ASP A 189 16.00 1.57 -24.45
C ASP A 189 15.49 2.79 -23.67
N ARG A 190 16.39 3.55 -23.08
CA ARG A 190 16.05 4.77 -22.33
C ARG A 190 15.45 5.86 -23.21
N SER A 191 15.87 5.97 -24.47
CA SER A 191 15.60 7.18 -25.25
C SER A 191 14.25 7.18 -25.95
N GLU A 192 13.75 6.05 -26.40
CA GLU A 192 12.60 6.01 -27.31
C GLU A 192 11.29 5.75 -26.57
N TYR A 193 11.36 5.05 -25.48
CA TYR A 193 10.20 4.55 -24.76
C TYR A 193 9.77 5.42 -23.59
N LEU A 194 10.77 5.97 -22.96
CA LEU A 194 10.67 6.92 -21.89
C LEU A 194 11.18 8.29 -22.38
N SER A 195 10.96 8.59 -23.68
CA SER A 195 11.49 9.79 -24.32
C SER A 195 10.98 11.10 -23.74
N TRP A 196 9.91 11.02 -22.98
CA TRP A 196 9.38 12.09 -22.14
C TRP A 196 9.82 11.96 -20.69
N ASP A 197 10.37 10.80 -20.29
CA ASP A 197 11.17 10.65 -19.07
C ASP A 197 12.61 10.98 -19.43
N ASN A 198 13.24 11.70 -18.58
CA ASN A 198 14.59 12.18 -18.73
C ASN A 198 15.56 11.05 -19.13
N ALA A 199 16.43 11.33 -20.08
CA ALA A 199 17.48 10.41 -20.52
C ALA A 199 18.47 9.98 -19.41
N GLU A 200 18.43 10.65 -18.27
CA GLU A 200 19.23 10.38 -17.07
C GLU A 200 18.47 9.58 -16.00
N SER A 201 17.19 9.28 -16.20
CA SER A 201 16.43 8.41 -15.30
C SER A 201 16.95 6.97 -15.40
N HIS A 202 17.35 6.39 -14.28
CA HIS A 202 17.74 4.98 -14.18
C HIS A 202 16.56 4.00 -14.31
N ASP A 203 15.34 4.53 -14.38
CA ASP A 203 14.10 3.77 -14.47
C ASP A 203 13.88 3.26 -15.89
N THR A 204 14.75 2.37 -16.31
CA THR A 204 14.65 1.76 -17.63
C THR A 204 13.43 0.86 -17.71
N PHE A 205 12.97 0.58 -18.93
CA PHE A 205 11.95 -0.44 -19.16
C PHE A 205 12.35 -1.78 -18.55
N ARG A 206 13.62 -2.14 -18.63
CA ARG A 206 14.17 -3.35 -18.05
C ARG A 206 13.97 -3.39 -16.55
N ASP A 207 14.34 -2.34 -15.84
CA ASP A 207 14.27 -2.28 -14.38
C ASP A 207 12.81 -2.37 -13.93
N THR A 208 11.91 -1.56 -14.50
CA THR A 208 10.47 -1.68 -14.26
C THR A 208 9.94 -3.11 -14.50
N TYR A 209 10.41 -3.76 -15.57
CA TYR A 209 9.93 -5.09 -15.94
C TYR A 209 10.55 -6.22 -15.13
N THR A 210 11.82 -6.13 -14.72
CA THR A 210 12.53 -7.16 -13.95
C THR A 210 12.21 -7.05 -12.47
N ASP A 211 12.25 -5.85 -11.93
CA ASP A 211 12.18 -5.60 -10.49
C ASP A 211 10.74 -5.43 -10.01
N PHE A 212 9.81 -5.12 -10.92
CA PHE A 212 8.41 -4.88 -10.57
C PHE A 212 8.22 -3.76 -9.53
N SER A 213 9.18 -2.85 -9.48
CA SER A 213 9.23 -1.76 -8.50
C SER A 213 8.06 -0.78 -8.60
N ASN A 214 7.41 -0.69 -9.76
CA ASN A 214 6.27 0.18 -10.02
C ASN A 214 5.12 -0.61 -10.68
N PRO A 215 4.16 -1.15 -9.90
CA PRO A 215 3.05 -1.94 -10.43
C PRO A 215 2.22 -1.23 -11.49
N ASN A 216 1.93 0.07 -11.31
CA ASN A 216 1.15 0.85 -12.25
C ASN A 216 1.86 0.92 -13.61
N ARG A 217 3.13 1.32 -13.58
CA ARG A 217 3.96 1.41 -14.77
C ARG A 217 4.18 0.05 -15.42
N CYS A 218 4.45 -0.98 -14.63
CA CYS A 218 4.62 -2.34 -15.12
C CYS A 218 3.37 -2.87 -15.82
N LEU A 219 2.16 -2.63 -15.25
CA LEU A 219 0.90 -2.96 -15.89
C LEU A 219 0.73 -2.25 -17.24
N MET A 220 1.03 -0.95 -17.28
CA MET A 220 0.90 -0.14 -18.50
C MET A 220 1.90 -0.56 -19.58
N LEU A 221 3.11 -0.97 -19.21
CA LEU A 221 4.17 -1.39 -20.14
C LEU A 221 4.00 -2.81 -20.66
N THR A 222 3.34 -3.69 -19.91
CA THR A 222 3.26 -5.12 -20.26
C THR A 222 1.85 -5.60 -20.58
N GLY A 223 0.83 -4.85 -20.19
CA GLY A 223 -0.57 -5.25 -20.27
C GLY A 223 -0.96 -6.28 -19.22
N LEU A 224 -2.26 -6.43 -18.97
CA LEU A 224 -2.85 -7.23 -17.89
C LEU A 224 -2.32 -8.68 -17.85
N TYR A 225 -2.22 -9.34 -18.99
CA TYR A 225 -1.85 -10.76 -19.05
C TYR A 225 -0.40 -11.00 -18.68
N GLN A 226 0.50 -10.24 -19.29
CA GLN A 226 1.93 -10.37 -19.03
C GLN A 226 2.26 -9.89 -17.62
N TYR A 227 1.69 -8.78 -17.18
CA TYR A 227 1.78 -8.28 -15.82
C TYR A 227 1.41 -9.36 -14.80
N THR A 228 0.23 -9.97 -14.96
CA THR A 228 -0.25 -11.02 -14.05
C THR A 228 0.70 -12.23 -14.02
N VAL A 229 1.12 -12.72 -15.18
CA VAL A 229 1.99 -13.92 -15.24
C VAL A 229 3.38 -13.62 -14.69
N ARG A 230 3.94 -12.45 -15.02
CA ARG A 230 5.25 -12.04 -14.51
C ARG A 230 5.19 -11.79 -13.00
N GLY A 231 4.20 -11.04 -12.52
CA GLY A 231 4.01 -10.78 -11.10
C GLY A 231 3.86 -12.07 -10.28
N ALA A 232 3.06 -13.03 -10.78
CA ALA A 232 2.96 -14.34 -10.14
C ALA A 232 4.30 -15.08 -10.14
N ALA A 233 5.06 -15.03 -11.24
CA ALA A 233 6.36 -15.69 -11.31
C ALA A 233 7.36 -15.09 -10.33
N VAL A 234 7.42 -13.77 -10.25
CA VAL A 234 8.31 -13.04 -9.35
C VAL A 234 7.98 -13.35 -7.88
N THR A 235 6.70 -13.38 -7.53
CA THR A 235 6.26 -13.69 -6.15
C THR A 235 6.45 -15.15 -5.75
N LEU A 236 6.18 -16.10 -6.68
CA LEU A 236 6.28 -17.53 -6.38
C LEU A 236 7.72 -18.07 -6.43
N TRP A 237 8.57 -17.43 -7.22
CA TRP A 237 9.99 -17.73 -7.37
C TRP A 237 10.79 -16.44 -7.21
N PRO A 238 10.83 -15.88 -6.00
CA PRO A 238 11.66 -14.72 -5.74
C PRO A 238 13.10 -15.07 -6.09
N GLN A 239 13.78 -14.14 -6.75
CA GLN A 239 15.22 -14.27 -6.94
C GLN A 239 15.87 -14.15 -5.56
N ASP A 240 16.89 -14.94 -5.30
CA ASP A 240 17.66 -14.81 -4.06
C ASP A 240 18.31 -13.42 -4.07
N THR A 241 17.82 -12.54 -3.20
CA THR A 241 18.25 -11.14 -3.13
C THR A 241 19.51 -10.96 -2.28
N ALA A 242 19.83 -11.96 -1.46
CA ALA A 242 21.06 -12.01 -0.65
C ALA A 242 22.24 -12.53 -1.47
N THR A 243 22.59 -11.85 -2.55
CA THR A 243 23.80 -12.17 -3.32
C THR A 243 25.02 -11.51 -2.69
N ASP A 244 26.21 -12.13 -2.80
CA ASP A 244 27.47 -11.51 -2.35
C ASP A 244 27.67 -10.12 -2.97
N GLN A 245 27.19 -9.93 -4.20
CA GLN A 245 27.25 -8.63 -4.86
C GLN A 245 26.37 -7.60 -4.16
N ARG A 246 25.12 -7.93 -3.82
CA ARG A 246 24.19 -7.02 -3.15
C ARG A 246 24.67 -6.64 -1.75
N ILE A 247 25.21 -7.60 -1.00
CA ILE A 247 25.83 -7.36 0.30
C ILE A 247 27.02 -6.40 0.17
N ALA A 248 27.87 -6.59 -0.85
CA ALA A 248 29.00 -5.69 -1.10
C ALA A 248 28.53 -4.27 -1.48
N GLU A 249 27.47 -4.13 -2.28
CA GLU A 249 26.87 -2.83 -2.61
C GLU A 249 26.34 -2.11 -1.35
N LEU A 250 25.70 -2.83 -0.43
CA LEU A 250 25.21 -2.28 0.84
C LEU A 250 26.39 -1.91 1.76
N ASP A 251 27.43 -2.75 1.87
CA ASP A 251 28.66 -2.43 2.63
C ASP A 251 29.31 -1.13 2.10
N ASP A 252 29.45 -1.00 0.77
CA ASP A 252 30.04 0.17 0.13
C ASP A 252 29.18 1.44 0.32
N TYR A 253 27.85 1.29 0.21
CA TYR A 253 26.92 2.41 0.43
C TYR A 253 27.04 2.93 1.86
N TYR A 254 26.86 2.09 2.88
CA TYR A 254 26.91 2.50 4.28
C TYR A 254 28.30 2.99 4.73
N ALA A 255 29.37 2.50 4.11
CA ALA A 255 30.72 3.02 4.35
C ALA A 255 30.94 4.42 3.76
N SER A 256 30.32 4.71 2.61
CA SER A 256 30.47 6.00 1.92
C SER A 256 29.47 7.07 2.34
N HIS A 257 28.38 6.69 3.05
CA HIS A 257 27.33 7.59 3.52
C HIS A 257 27.26 7.62 5.06
N PRO A 258 28.27 8.20 5.72
CA PRO A 258 28.21 8.36 7.17
C PRO A 258 27.07 9.31 7.55
N LYS A 259 26.33 8.98 8.60
CA LYS A 259 25.26 9.82 9.14
C LYS A 259 25.55 10.09 10.61
N ALA A 260 25.82 11.33 10.95
CA ALA A 260 26.06 11.76 12.33
C ALA A 260 24.76 12.27 12.96
N ALA A 261 24.61 12.11 14.27
CA ALA A 261 23.57 12.78 15.02
C ALA A 261 23.71 14.30 14.87
N ALA A 262 22.60 14.99 14.65
CA ALA A 262 22.57 16.43 14.72
C ALA A 262 22.51 16.83 16.21
N ASP A 263 23.42 17.71 16.64
CA ASP A 263 23.33 18.32 17.99
C ASP A 263 22.32 19.47 17.92
N THR A 264 21.13 19.24 18.41
CA THR A 264 20.02 20.19 18.41
C THR A 264 19.58 20.51 19.84
N PRO A 265 18.84 21.59 20.08
CA PRO A 265 18.26 21.85 21.39
C PRO A 265 17.32 20.76 21.91
N MET A 266 16.87 19.87 21.03
CA MET A 266 15.98 18.75 21.34
C MET A 266 16.72 17.44 21.59
N THR A 267 18.01 17.34 21.26
CA THR A 267 18.82 16.14 21.48
C THR A 267 18.79 15.75 22.96
N GLY A 268 18.29 14.55 23.26
CA GLY A 268 18.16 14.03 24.61
C GLY A 268 17.11 14.71 25.48
N ALA A 269 16.23 15.55 24.91
CA ALA A 269 15.21 16.27 25.68
C ALA A 269 14.27 15.36 26.48
N PHE A 270 14.13 14.11 26.04
CA PHE A 270 13.27 13.10 26.69
C PHE A 270 14.06 11.90 27.26
N ALA A 271 15.38 12.02 27.39
CA ALA A 271 16.20 10.96 27.96
C ALA A 271 15.69 10.56 29.35
N GLY A 272 15.40 9.28 29.57
CA GLY A 272 14.88 8.74 30.82
C GLY A 272 13.37 8.88 31.03
N LYS A 273 12.63 9.54 30.13
CA LYS A 273 11.16 9.56 30.17
C LYS A 273 10.57 8.28 29.56
N ASN A 274 9.35 7.97 29.90
CA ASN A 274 8.56 6.90 29.27
C ASN A 274 8.04 7.34 27.89
N LEU A 275 7.75 6.37 27.03
CA LEU A 275 7.16 6.62 25.73
C LEU A 275 5.84 5.87 25.55
N ILE A 276 4.77 6.58 25.22
CA ILE A 276 3.56 6.03 24.63
C ILE A 276 3.52 6.49 23.16
N PHE A 277 3.68 5.54 22.26
CA PHE A 277 3.74 5.74 20.83
C PHE A 277 2.42 5.29 20.21
N ILE A 278 1.61 6.22 19.70
CA ILE A 278 0.26 5.96 19.23
C ILE A 278 0.18 6.12 17.73
N MET A 279 -0.07 5.02 17.03
CA MET A 279 -0.43 5.02 15.62
C MET A 279 -1.95 5.10 15.49
N MET A 280 -2.43 6.23 15.00
CA MET A 280 -3.87 6.50 14.84
C MET A 280 -4.33 5.98 13.46
N GLU A 281 -5.29 5.07 13.46
CA GLU A 281 -5.89 4.52 12.24
C GLU A 281 -6.71 5.58 11.50
N SER A 282 -6.33 5.86 10.25
CA SER A 282 -7.09 6.71 9.30
C SER A 282 -7.47 8.11 9.82
N MET A 283 -6.71 8.69 10.75
CA MET A 283 -6.95 10.07 11.17
C MET A 283 -6.45 11.05 10.11
N ASP A 284 -7.09 12.23 10.05
CA ASP A 284 -6.77 13.21 9.02
C ASP A 284 -6.90 14.63 9.57
N ASP A 285 -6.13 15.59 9.05
CA ASP A 285 -6.07 16.96 9.57
C ASP A 285 -7.43 17.65 9.61
N TRP A 286 -8.30 17.38 8.62
CA TRP A 286 -9.64 17.97 8.59
C TRP A 286 -10.55 17.50 9.73
N LEU A 287 -10.21 16.38 10.39
CA LEU A 287 -10.90 15.86 11.57
C LEU A 287 -10.43 16.56 12.86
N VAL A 288 -9.19 17.07 12.90
CA VAL A 288 -8.60 17.64 14.11
C VAL A 288 -9.06 19.08 14.29
N THR A 289 -10.24 19.23 14.85
CA THR A 289 -10.85 20.53 15.17
C THR A 289 -11.31 20.55 16.62
N PRO A 290 -11.48 21.74 17.23
CA PRO A 290 -11.99 21.82 18.61
C PRO A 290 -13.41 21.25 18.78
N GLU A 291 -14.17 21.12 17.67
CA GLU A 291 -15.53 20.58 17.69
C GLU A 291 -15.54 19.05 17.54
N TYR A 292 -14.67 18.49 16.69
CA TYR A 292 -14.67 17.05 16.35
C TYR A 292 -13.75 16.26 17.27
N MET A 293 -12.48 16.68 17.39
CA MET A 293 -11.44 16.00 18.18
C MET A 293 -10.77 16.99 19.16
N PRO A 294 -11.50 17.49 20.17
CA PRO A 294 -11.01 18.53 21.08
C PRO A 294 -9.75 18.13 21.87
N ASN A 295 -9.56 16.84 22.15
CA ASN A 295 -8.42 16.37 22.94
C ASN A 295 -7.15 16.33 22.09
N LEU A 296 -7.22 15.78 20.86
CA LEU A 296 -6.09 15.78 19.94
C LEU A 296 -5.75 17.21 19.49
N TRP A 297 -6.76 18.01 19.14
CA TRP A 297 -6.56 19.42 18.82
C TRP A 297 -5.83 20.17 19.95
N ARG A 298 -6.21 19.92 21.20
CA ARG A 298 -5.54 20.52 22.35
C ARG A 298 -4.09 20.06 22.47
N ILE A 299 -3.81 18.78 22.24
CA ILE A 299 -2.45 18.22 22.25
C ILE A 299 -1.59 18.88 21.15
N GLU A 300 -2.14 19.14 19.96
CA GLU A 300 -1.43 19.87 18.92
C GLU A 300 -1.10 21.32 19.32
N GLN A 301 -2.00 21.99 20.03
CA GLN A 301 -1.78 23.36 20.51
C GLN A 301 -0.77 23.44 21.68
N GLU A 302 -0.62 22.37 22.43
CA GLU A 302 0.22 22.31 23.63
C GLU A 302 1.54 21.55 23.39
N GLY A 303 1.72 20.90 22.23
CA GLY A 303 2.85 20.03 21.90
C GLY A 303 3.82 20.59 20.84
N LEU A 304 4.64 19.69 20.32
CA LEU A 304 5.49 19.91 19.17
C LEU A 304 4.73 19.40 17.92
N TYR A 305 4.14 20.30 17.17
CA TYR A 305 3.25 20.00 16.06
C TYR A 305 3.93 20.16 14.70
N PHE A 306 3.68 19.23 13.78
CA PHE A 306 4.23 19.21 12.44
C PHE A 306 3.11 19.18 11.38
N PRO A 307 2.60 20.33 10.93
CA PRO A 307 1.49 20.40 9.98
C PRO A 307 1.83 19.83 8.59
N ASN A 308 3.11 19.70 8.26
CA ASN A 308 3.59 19.14 7.01
C ASN A 308 4.12 17.69 7.19
N TYR A 309 3.46 16.90 8.05
CA TYR A 309 3.75 15.49 8.16
C TYR A 309 2.95 14.68 7.12
N TYR A 310 3.62 13.72 6.51
CA TYR A 310 3.06 12.82 5.50
C TYR A 310 3.22 11.35 5.94
N ALA A 311 2.23 10.53 5.64
CA ALA A 311 2.27 9.08 5.81
C ALA A 311 2.27 8.36 4.44
N PRO A 312 3.40 8.31 3.71
CA PRO A 312 3.49 7.68 2.40
C PRO A 312 3.24 6.18 2.48
N MET A 313 2.47 5.66 1.53
CA MET A 313 2.17 4.23 1.45
C MET A 313 3.05 3.56 0.39
N PHE A 314 4.01 2.76 0.80
CA PHE A 314 4.83 1.90 -0.06
C PHE A 314 4.19 0.53 -0.27
N LEU A 315 3.35 0.08 0.66
CA LEU A 315 2.52 -1.12 0.55
C LEU A 315 1.04 -0.75 0.42
N SER A 316 0.25 -1.62 -0.22
CA SER A 316 -1.21 -1.52 -0.25
C SER A 316 -1.84 -1.69 1.14
N ALA A 317 -1.21 -2.48 2.02
CA ALA A 317 -1.54 -2.58 3.44
C ALA A 317 -1.01 -1.35 4.19
N GLY A 318 -1.71 -0.22 4.09
CA GLY A 318 -1.25 1.09 4.56
C GLY A 318 -0.90 1.12 6.04
N THR A 319 -1.73 0.53 6.90
CA THR A 319 -1.49 0.44 8.35
C THR A 319 -0.18 -0.29 8.64
N PHE A 320 0.02 -1.48 8.07
CA PHE A 320 1.25 -2.25 8.25
C PHE A 320 2.49 -1.54 7.67
N ASN A 321 2.34 -0.84 6.55
CA ASN A 321 3.41 -0.01 5.97
C ASN A 321 3.95 1.01 6.96
N SER A 322 3.06 1.78 7.57
CA SER A 322 3.42 2.85 8.50
C SER A 322 3.90 2.29 9.84
N GLU A 323 3.31 1.18 10.30
CA GLU A 323 3.75 0.42 11.47
C GLU A 323 5.21 -0.04 11.33
N PHE A 324 5.55 -0.68 10.18
CA PHE A 324 6.92 -1.12 9.91
C PHE A 324 7.90 0.05 9.84
N THR A 325 7.58 1.06 9.04
CA THR A 325 8.47 2.19 8.81
C THR A 325 8.73 3.00 10.09
N ALA A 326 7.68 3.28 10.88
CA ALA A 326 7.80 4.03 12.11
C ALA A 326 8.62 3.31 13.20
N ASN A 327 8.54 1.97 13.25
CA ASN A 327 9.28 1.16 14.23
C ASN A 327 10.72 0.89 13.83
N THR A 328 11.03 0.85 12.51
CA THR A 328 12.34 0.40 12.03
C THR A 328 13.17 1.49 11.34
N GLY A 329 12.53 2.56 10.91
CA GLY A 329 13.16 3.58 10.05
C GLY A 329 13.52 3.10 8.65
N LEU A 330 13.01 1.92 8.25
CA LEU A 330 13.18 1.34 6.91
C LEU A 330 11.89 1.47 6.11
N ILE A 331 12.01 1.52 4.80
CA ILE A 331 10.86 1.42 3.90
C ILE A 331 10.51 -0.04 3.68
N ALA A 332 9.24 -0.39 3.91
CA ALA A 332 8.73 -1.71 3.63
C ALA A 332 8.86 -2.06 2.14
N PRO A 333 9.55 -3.15 1.78
CA PRO A 333 9.71 -3.53 0.37
C PRO A 333 8.41 -4.10 -0.21
N GLU A 334 8.05 -3.63 -1.40
CA GLU A 334 6.81 -4.01 -2.08
C GLU A 334 6.82 -5.40 -2.67
N HIS A 335 7.96 -5.83 -3.18
CA HIS A 335 8.06 -7.02 -4.01
C HIS A 335 9.15 -7.94 -3.50
N HIS A 336 9.00 -9.23 -3.79
CA HIS A 336 9.95 -10.29 -3.48
C HIS A 336 10.12 -10.61 -1.98
N VAL A 337 9.40 -9.96 -1.08
CA VAL A 337 9.43 -10.26 0.35
C VAL A 337 8.25 -11.12 0.72
N ARG A 338 8.51 -12.27 1.32
CA ARG A 338 7.48 -13.11 1.93
C ARG A 338 7.03 -12.45 3.23
N ASN A 339 5.77 -12.61 3.58
CA ASN A 339 5.25 -12.10 4.85
C ASN A 339 6.05 -12.61 6.06
N SER A 340 6.54 -13.86 6.00
CA SER A 340 7.39 -14.44 7.04
C SER A 340 8.69 -13.66 7.27
N TYR A 341 9.24 -12.97 6.27
CA TYR A 341 10.49 -12.22 6.43
C TYR A 341 10.36 -11.09 7.45
N TYR A 342 9.18 -10.46 7.54
CA TYR A 342 8.95 -9.44 8.57
C TYR A 342 9.02 -10.00 10.00
N ALA A 343 8.75 -11.30 10.17
CA ALA A 343 8.87 -12.01 11.45
C ALA A 343 10.22 -12.71 11.66
N GLU A 344 11.09 -12.79 10.64
CA GLU A 344 12.31 -13.62 10.66
C GLU A 344 13.60 -12.80 10.45
N HIS A 345 13.56 -11.73 9.61
CA HIS A 345 14.75 -10.93 9.33
C HIS A 345 15.15 -10.09 10.52
N ALA A 346 16.45 -9.94 10.75
CA ALA A 346 16.98 -9.23 11.91
C ALA A 346 16.67 -7.72 11.83
N LEU A 347 16.20 -7.15 12.95
CA LEU A 347 15.87 -5.73 13.10
C LEU A 347 16.49 -5.14 14.38
N PRO A 348 17.83 -5.20 14.54
CA PRO A 348 18.49 -4.77 15.78
C PRO A 348 18.32 -3.27 16.08
N TYR A 349 18.05 -2.47 15.07
CA TYR A 349 17.91 -1.01 15.18
C TYR A 349 16.44 -0.55 15.23
N SER A 350 15.48 -1.46 15.43
CA SER A 350 14.09 -1.10 15.69
C SER A 350 13.94 -0.40 17.04
N LEU A 351 12.96 0.50 17.16
CA LEU A 351 12.74 1.25 18.39
C LEU A 351 12.58 0.33 19.62
N ALA A 352 11.80 -0.74 19.51
CA ALA A 352 11.57 -1.64 20.63
C ALA A 352 12.86 -2.31 21.13
N ASN A 353 13.76 -2.73 20.22
CA ASN A 353 15.06 -3.27 20.60
C ASN A 353 15.92 -2.22 21.29
N LEU A 354 16.00 -0.99 20.73
CA LEU A 354 16.81 0.08 21.32
C LEU A 354 16.32 0.51 22.71
N PHE A 355 15.00 0.63 22.92
CA PHE A 355 14.44 0.92 24.23
C PHE A 355 14.72 -0.20 25.25
N ARG A 356 14.64 -1.46 24.82
CA ARG A 356 15.01 -2.59 25.69
C ARG A 356 16.48 -2.59 26.05
N ASP A 357 17.36 -2.28 25.10
CA ASP A 357 18.79 -2.15 25.35
C ASP A 357 19.09 -1.00 26.31
N ALA A 358 18.26 0.05 26.32
CA ALA A 358 18.29 1.14 27.27
C ALA A 358 17.62 0.82 28.64
N GLY A 359 17.09 -0.41 28.81
CA GLY A 359 16.53 -0.89 30.08
C GLY A 359 15.02 -0.65 30.26
N TYR A 360 14.28 -0.32 29.19
CA TYR A 360 12.83 -0.18 29.21
C TYR A 360 12.14 -1.52 28.99
N SER A 361 10.95 -1.70 29.56
CA SER A 361 10.02 -2.71 29.05
C SER A 361 9.33 -2.18 27.81
N ALA A 362 9.35 -2.95 26.71
CA ALA A 362 8.73 -2.56 25.45
C ALA A 362 7.56 -3.50 25.14
N ARG A 363 6.33 -2.98 25.04
CA ARG A 363 5.12 -3.77 24.76
C ARG A 363 4.26 -3.09 23.71
N SER A 364 3.53 -3.89 22.94
CA SER A 364 2.61 -3.39 21.94
C SER A 364 1.16 -3.78 22.23
N TYR A 365 0.25 -2.90 21.84
CA TYR A 365 -1.18 -2.98 22.15
C TYR A 365 -2.00 -2.67 20.90
N HIS A 366 -2.86 -3.59 20.54
CA HIS A 366 -3.81 -3.38 19.45
C HIS A 366 -5.00 -4.32 19.64
N ALA A 367 -6.20 -3.79 19.51
CA ALA A 367 -7.41 -4.59 19.69
C ALA A 367 -7.58 -5.75 18.69
N ALA A 368 -6.87 -5.74 17.56
CA ALA A 368 -6.98 -6.79 16.56
C ALA A 368 -6.25 -8.10 16.97
N ASN A 369 -6.75 -9.22 16.44
CA ASN A 369 -6.18 -10.53 16.65
C ASN A 369 -4.71 -10.60 16.14
N PRO A 370 -3.76 -11.20 16.91
CA PRO A 370 -2.34 -11.26 16.56
C PRO A 370 -2.03 -11.99 15.25
N ASN A 371 -2.95 -12.81 14.76
CA ASN A 371 -2.78 -13.52 13.48
C ASN A 371 -3.07 -12.61 12.25
N ILE A 372 -3.71 -11.45 12.44
CA ILE A 372 -3.91 -10.48 11.35
C ILE A 372 -2.53 -9.93 10.96
N TYR A 373 -2.17 -10.03 9.68
CA TYR A 373 -0.84 -9.71 9.15
C TYR A 373 0.33 -10.50 9.79
N ASN A 374 0.07 -11.54 10.56
CA ASN A 374 1.06 -12.20 11.44
C ASN A 374 1.67 -11.22 12.47
N ARG A 375 0.91 -10.21 12.85
CA ARG A 375 1.38 -9.05 13.61
C ARG A 375 1.99 -9.44 14.95
N GLY A 376 1.41 -10.42 15.65
CA GLY A 376 1.95 -10.89 16.91
C GLY A 376 3.42 -11.35 16.81
N GLN A 377 3.77 -12.12 15.76
CA GLN A 377 5.15 -12.57 15.54
C GLN A 377 6.05 -11.42 15.06
N ILE A 378 5.51 -10.53 14.22
CA ILE A 378 6.26 -9.39 13.70
C ILE A 378 6.63 -8.41 14.83
N HIS A 379 5.71 -8.14 15.76
CA HIS A 379 6.01 -7.28 16.90
C HIS A 379 7.07 -7.89 17.83
N LEU A 380 7.04 -9.21 18.05
CA LEU A 380 8.14 -9.88 18.76
C LEU A 380 9.47 -9.71 18.02
N ASN A 381 9.47 -9.75 16.68
CA ASN A 381 10.66 -9.50 15.87
C ASN A 381 11.12 -8.04 15.89
N PHE A 382 10.20 -7.08 16.05
CA PHE A 382 10.56 -5.68 16.32
C PHE A 382 11.23 -5.50 17.68
N GLY A 383 11.16 -6.49 18.56
CA GLY A 383 11.76 -6.47 19.89
C GLY A 383 10.76 -6.23 21.03
N TYR A 384 9.46 -6.11 20.75
CA TYR A 384 8.45 -6.03 21.80
C TYR A 384 8.41 -7.34 22.60
N GLU A 385 8.23 -7.24 23.92
CA GLU A 385 8.13 -8.40 24.82
C GLU A 385 6.81 -9.14 24.64
N SER A 386 5.75 -8.42 24.28
CA SER A 386 4.42 -8.96 24.03
C SER A 386 3.65 -8.11 23.03
N TYR A 387 2.74 -8.77 22.32
CA TYR A 387 1.63 -8.15 21.61
C TYR A 387 0.35 -8.44 22.42
N ASN A 388 -0.37 -7.41 22.83
CA ASN A 388 -1.53 -7.51 23.69
C ASN A 388 -2.80 -7.17 22.88
N ASP A 389 -3.67 -8.16 22.70
CA ASP A 389 -4.92 -8.00 21.93
C ASP A 389 -6.10 -7.58 22.82
N TYR A 390 -7.28 -7.48 22.21
CA TYR A 390 -8.50 -7.09 22.92
C TYR A 390 -8.84 -8.00 24.13
N GLY A 391 -8.49 -9.28 24.04
CA GLY A 391 -8.71 -10.26 25.12
C GLY A 391 -7.78 -10.01 26.30
N ASP A 392 -6.51 -9.72 26.04
CA ASP A 392 -5.51 -9.38 27.04
C ASP A 392 -5.84 -8.07 27.76
N LEU A 393 -6.42 -7.10 27.02
CA LEU A 393 -6.84 -5.79 27.53
C LEU A 393 -8.23 -5.80 28.21
N GLY A 394 -8.94 -6.92 28.15
CA GLY A 394 -10.29 -7.05 28.72
C GLY A 394 -11.35 -6.18 28.04
N MET A 395 -11.19 -5.93 26.73
CA MET A 395 -12.15 -5.16 25.93
C MET A 395 -13.38 -6.01 25.60
N ASP A 396 -14.57 -5.38 25.63
CA ASP A 396 -15.81 -6.03 25.19
C ASP A 396 -16.04 -5.90 23.68
N ASP A 397 -15.59 -4.78 23.11
CA ASP A 397 -15.66 -4.49 21.68
C ASP A 397 -14.28 -4.03 21.19
N TYR A 398 -13.66 -4.84 20.33
CA TYR A 398 -12.34 -4.59 19.78
C TYR A 398 -12.29 -3.38 18.84
N MET A 399 -13.43 -2.87 18.40
CA MET A 399 -13.51 -1.74 17.47
C MET A 399 -13.51 -0.37 18.20
N LEU A 400 -13.69 -0.35 19.52
CA LEU A 400 -13.81 0.89 20.29
C LEU A 400 -12.49 1.25 20.97
N ASP A 401 -11.82 2.29 20.48
CA ASP A 401 -10.53 2.74 21.01
C ASP A 401 -10.61 3.18 22.47
N SER A 402 -11.71 3.77 22.91
CA SER A 402 -11.90 4.14 24.31
C SER A 402 -11.77 2.96 25.27
N GLN A 403 -12.03 1.73 24.80
CA GLN A 403 -11.87 0.53 25.61
C GLN A 403 -10.41 0.09 25.80
N LEU A 404 -9.45 0.59 25.01
CA LEU A 404 -8.02 0.40 25.28
C LEU A 404 -7.63 0.87 26.68
N LEU A 405 -8.37 1.85 27.23
CA LEU A 405 -8.18 2.34 28.60
C LEU A 405 -8.46 1.29 29.68
N ARG A 406 -9.10 0.15 29.36
CA ARG A 406 -9.24 -0.96 30.32
C ARG A 406 -7.89 -1.62 30.61
N GLY A 407 -6.98 -1.60 29.63
CA GLY A 407 -5.61 -2.06 29.80
C GLY A 407 -4.63 -0.99 30.30
N TYR A 408 -5.11 0.13 30.85
CA TYR A 408 -4.26 1.25 31.26
C TYR A 408 -3.09 0.80 32.15
N ASP A 409 -3.33 -0.03 33.18
CA ASP A 409 -2.30 -0.52 34.11
C ASP A 409 -1.29 -1.49 33.44
N GLN A 410 -1.56 -1.92 32.19
CA GLN A 410 -0.61 -2.69 31.36
C GLN A 410 0.17 -1.76 30.42
N ILE A 411 -0.48 -0.69 29.95
CA ILE A 411 0.09 0.33 29.05
C ILE A 411 1.07 1.22 29.82
N VAL A 412 0.72 1.60 31.06
CA VAL A 412 1.50 2.44 31.96
C VAL A 412 2.00 1.58 33.13
N SER A 413 3.28 1.65 33.44
CA SER A 413 3.90 0.91 34.54
C SER A 413 4.81 1.82 35.37
N ASP A 414 5.11 1.41 36.62
CA ASP A 414 6.03 2.12 37.50
C ASP A 414 7.50 2.01 37.07
N GLU A 415 7.84 1.03 36.21
CA GLU A 415 9.18 0.86 35.62
C GLU A 415 9.24 1.60 34.29
N PRO A 416 10.46 2.00 33.82
CA PRO A 416 10.60 2.63 32.52
C PRO A 416 9.95 1.79 31.40
N PHE A 417 9.07 2.40 30.62
CA PHE A 417 8.31 1.68 29.61
C PHE A 417 8.28 2.38 28.25
N PHE A 418 8.17 1.56 27.21
CA PHE A 418 7.81 1.92 25.86
C PHE A 418 6.54 1.15 25.45
N SER A 419 5.44 1.85 25.30
CA SER A 419 4.14 1.29 24.91
C SER A 419 3.75 1.75 23.50
N PHE A 420 3.71 0.81 22.54
CA PHE A 420 3.24 1.08 21.19
C PHE A 420 1.76 0.69 21.08
N ILE A 421 0.92 1.65 20.71
CA ILE A 421 -0.54 1.47 20.63
C ILE A 421 -0.99 1.73 19.21
N ILE A 422 -1.79 0.81 18.65
CA ILE A 422 -2.45 0.97 17.36
C ILE A 422 -3.94 1.09 17.61
N THR A 423 -4.57 2.18 17.16
CA THR A 423 -6.02 2.39 17.25
C THR A 423 -6.76 1.67 16.13
N TYR A 424 -8.08 1.63 16.20
CA TYR A 424 -8.93 0.96 15.20
C TYR A 424 -10.13 1.80 14.76
N SER A 425 -10.68 2.63 15.62
CA SER A 425 -12.00 3.25 15.43
C SER A 425 -12.11 4.14 14.20
N GLY A 426 -11.00 4.70 13.70
CA GLY A 426 -10.95 5.47 12.47
C GLY A 426 -11.09 4.66 11.18
N HIS A 427 -11.01 3.31 11.26
CA HIS A 427 -11.05 2.46 10.07
C HIS A 427 -12.41 2.49 9.39
N GLY A 428 -12.43 2.75 8.08
CA GLY A 428 -13.65 2.68 7.27
C GLY A 428 -14.17 1.24 7.06
N PRO A 429 -15.32 1.08 6.39
CA PRO A 429 -16.07 2.11 5.67
C PRO A 429 -16.90 2.99 6.61
N TYR A 430 -17.07 4.24 6.26
CA TYR A 430 -17.87 5.21 7.03
C TYR A 430 -19.37 5.05 6.75
N THR A 431 -19.86 3.83 6.95
CA THR A 431 -21.23 3.42 6.64
C THR A 431 -21.88 2.73 7.85
N THR A 432 -23.09 2.25 7.68
CA THR A 432 -23.77 1.46 8.73
C THR A 432 -23.13 0.09 8.98
N GLU A 433 -22.15 -0.33 8.18
CA GLU A 433 -21.40 -1.58 8.40
C GLU A 433 -20.53 -1.51 9.67
N GLN A 434 -20.11 -0.29 10.06
CA GLN A 434 -19.40 -0.02 11.31
C GLN A 434 -20.20 0.90 12.26
N GLN A 435 -21.49 0.70 12.33
CA GLN A 435 -22.38 1.50 13.15
C GLN A 435 -22.06 1.43 14.65
N ASN A 436 -21.51 0.32 15.14
CA ASN A 436 -21.12 0.17 16.56
C ASN A 436 -20.07 1.21 16.97
N ILE A 437 -19.20 1.66 16.07
CA ILE A 437 -18.22 2.72 16.33
C ILE A 437 -18.88 4.09 16.23
N SER A 438 -19.62 4.35 15.16
CA SER A 438 -20.16 5.68 14.89
C SER A 438 -21.41 6.03 15.72
N GLU A 439 -22.31 5.09 16.00
CA GLU A 439 -23.58 5.34 16.70
C GLU A 439 -23.42 6.03 18.09
N PRO A 440 -22.43 5.68 18.94
CA PRO A 440 -22.25 6.37 20.22
C PRO A 440 -22.03 7.89 20.10
N HIS A 441 -21.45 8.32 18.98
CA HIS A 441 -21.06 9.72 18.75
C HIS A 441 -21.90 10.43 17.67
N LEU A 442 -22.81 9.73 17.02
CA LEU A 442 -23.49 10.21 15.81
C LEU A 442 -24.34 11.46 16.07
N ASP A 443 -25.05 11.52 17.19
CA ASP A 443 -25.87 12.70 17.55
C ASP A 443 -24.99 13.91 17.86
N ARG A 444 -23.84 13.71 18.52
CA ARG A 444 -22.84 14.75 18.76
C ARG A 444 -22.24 15.23 17.44
N ALA A 445 -21.85 14.33 16.55
CA ALA A 445 -21.31 14.67 15.25
C ALA A 445 -22.29 15.53 14.45
N ARG A 446 -23.57 15.12 14.38
CA ARG A 446 -24.63 15.90 13.71
C ARG A 446 -24.85 17.28 14.31
N ALA A 447 -24.66 17.42 15.61
CA ALA A 447 -24.86 18.69 16.29
C ALA A 447 -23.74 19.71 16.07
N VAL A 448 -22.50 19.24 15.81
CA VAL A 448 -21.32 20.10 15.69
C VAL A 448 -20.87 20.35 14.24
N ILE A 449 -21.28 19.52 13.28
CA ILE A 449 -20.91 19.67 11.88
C ILE A 449 -21.65 20.87 11.27
N ASP A 450 -20.91 21.84 10.74
CA ASP A 450 -21.47 22.86 9.84
C ASP A 450 -21.52 22.30 8.41
N TYR A 451 -22.63 21.69 8.07
CA TYR A 451 -22.82 21.11 6.72
C TYR A 451 -22.76 22.10 5.57
N SER A 452 -22.79 23.42 5.84
CA SER A 452 -22.67 24.43 4.78
C SER A 452 -21.24 24.56 4.26
N THR A 453 -20.25 24.09 5.01
CA THR A 453 -18.82 24.13 4.65
C THR A 453 -18.32 22.81 4.08
N VAL A 454 -19.07 21.71 4.22
CA VAL A 454 -18.68 20.38 3.74
C VAL A 454 -18.98 20.23 2.26
N PRO A 455 -18.01 19.83 1.40
CA PRO A 455 -18.17 19.79 -0.06
C PRO A 455 -18.90 18.54 -0.58
N TYR A 456 -19.88 18.00 0.17
CA TYR A 456 -20.66 16.86 -0.29
C TYR A 456 -21.64 17.26 -1.40
N THR A 457 -21.92 16.31 -2.31
CA THR A 457 -22.85 16.49 -3.43
C THR A 457 -24.07 15.58 -3.31
N THR A 458 -24.02 14.58 -2.44
CA THR A 458 -25.08 13.58 -2.22
C THR A 458 -25.35 13.37 -0.72
N GLU A 459 -26.56 12.92 -0.38
CA GLU A 459 -26.87 12.56 1.02
C GLU A 459 -26.04 11.36 1.52
N ALA A 460 -25.58 10.48 0.62
CA ALA A 460 -24.68 9.39 0.98
C ALA A 460 -23.31 9.91 1.43
N GLN A 461 -22.72 10.83 0.68
CA GLN A 461 -21.46 11.48 1.07
C GLN A 461 -21.60 12.25 2.39
N LYS A 462 -22.74 12.93 2.60
CA LYS A 462 -23.02 13.61 3.86
C LYS A 462 -23.08 12.66 5.06
N GLU A 463 -23.73 11.51 4.90
CA GLU A 463 -23.81 10.49 5.94
C GLU A 463 -22.43 9.86 6.21
N GLU A 464 -21.64 9.56 5.16
CA GLU A 464 -20.27 9.06 5.30
C GLU A 464 -19.36 10.07 6.03
N TYR A 465 -19.44 11.35 5.67
CA TYR A 465 -18.72 12.41 6.38
C TYR A 465 -19.10 12.45 7.87
N THR A 466 -20.41 12.41 8.16
CA THR A 466 -20.90 12.43 9.53
C THR A 466 -20.38 11.24 10.35
N ARG A 467 -20.34 10.05 9.73
CA ARG A 467 -19.83 8.84 10.38
C ARG A 467 -18.32 8.88 10.56
N ALA A 468 -17.56 9.40 9.59
CA ALA A 468 -16.12 9.61 9.74
C ALA A 468 -15.81 10.52 10.94
N VAL A 469 -16.53 11.63 11.09
CA VAL A 469 -16.42 12.49 12.28
C VAL A 469 -16.80 11.75 13.56
N ALA A 470 -17.89 10.98 13.55
CA ALA A 470 -18.31 10.21 14.73
C ALA A 470 -17.27 9.14 15.14
N GLN A 471 -16.66 8.47 14.17
CA GLN A 471 -15.58 7.49 14.43
C GLN A 471 -14.32 8.16 14.97
N ALA A 472 -13.94 9.32 14.44
CA ALA A 472 -12.81 10.10 14.94
C ALA A 472 -13.04 10.57 16.40
N MET A 473 -14.29 10.88 16.78
CA MET A 473 -14.64 11.20 18.16
C MET A 473 -14.41 10.04 19.13
N GLU A 474 -14.49 8.78 18.69
CA GLU A 474 -14.18 7.62 19.50
C GLU A 474 -12.67 7.51 19.78
N THR A 475 -11.84 7.73 18.75
CA THR A 475 -10.38 7.81 18.93
C THR A 475 -9.99 9.00 19.83
N ASP A 476 -10.65 10.14 19.66
CA ASP A 476 -10.42 11.32 20.52
C ASP A 476 -10.80 11.08 21.98
N ALA A 477 -11.84 10.28 22.23
CA ALA A 477 -12.23 9.89 23.60
C ALA A 477 -11.16 9.00 24.28
N PHE A 478 -10.51 8.11 23.52
CA PHE A 478 -9.35 7.35 24.00
C PHE A 478 -8.19 8.28 24.36
N ILE A 479 -7.81 9.18 23.45
CA ILE A 479 -6.69 10.12 23.65
C ILE A 479 -6.93 10.99 24.89
N GLY A 480 -8.15 11.55 25.03
CA GLY A 480 -8.53 12.35 26.19
C GLY A 480 -8.48 11.57 27.48
N GLY A 481 -9.06 10.38 27.51
CA GLY A 481 -9.08 9.52 28.71
C GLY A 481 -7.69 9.02 29.10
N LEU A 482 -6.80 8.77 28.13
CA LEU A 482 -5.41 8.41 28.41
C LEU A 482 -4.67 9.58 29.08
N ARG A 483 -4.78 10.78 28.51
CA ARG A 483 -4.17 11.99 29.08
C ARG A 483 -4.68 12.28 30.46
N GLU A 484 -6.01 12.26 30.71
CA GLU A 484 -6.60 12.50 32.00
C GLU A 484 -6.10 11.53 33.08
N ARG A 485 -5.90 10.25 32.73
CA ARG A 485 -5.35 9.26 33.66
C ARG A 485 -3.88 9.50 33.93
N LEU A 486 -3.05 9.79 32.93
CA LEU A 486 -1.64 10.14 33.12
C LEU A 486 -1.47 11.36 34.04
N GLU A 487 -2.31 12.39 33.86
CA GLU A 487 -2.34 13.58 34.75
C GLU A 487 -2.76 13.21 36.18
N ALA A 488 -3.82 12.38 36.34
CA ALA A 488 -4.34 11.97 37.63
C ALA A 488 -3.37 11.10 38.45
N ASP A 489 -2.62 10.23 37.76
CA ASP A 489 -1.67 9.31 38.40
C ASP A 489 -0.26 9.92 38.55
N GLY A 490 -0.05 11.13 38.03
CA GLY A 490 1.23 11.85 38.10
C GLY A 490 2.31 11.36 37.13
N HIS A 491 1.93 10.63 36.06
CA HIS A 491 2.83 10.15 35.02
C HIS A 491 2.98 11.10 33.84
N ALA A 492 2.17 12.16 33.75
CA ALA A 492 2.13 13.04 32.58
C ALA A 492 3.45 13.81 32.33
N GLU A 493 4.13 14.24 33.43
CA GLU A 493 5.44 14.92 33.32
C GLU A 493 6.57 13.96 32.86
N ASP A 494 6.46 12.66 33.21
CA ASP A 494 7.50 11.65 32.95
C ASP A 494 7.20 10.79 31.71
N THR A 495 6.11 11.08 31.00
CA THR A 495 5.67 10.30 29.82
C THR A 495 5.56 11.21 28.59
N VAL A 496 6.15 10.78 27.50
CA VAL A 496 6.02 11.41 26.19
C VAL A 496 4.95 10.69 25.39
N LEU A 497 3.99 11.42 24.84
CA LEU A 497 3.06 10.92 23.84
C LEU A 497 3.57 11.31 22.45
N VAL A 498 3.78 10.34 21.59
CA VAL A 498 4.02 10.56 20.16
C VAL A 498 2.83 10.00 19.40
N LEU A 499 2.04 10.90 18.78
CA LEU A 499 0.85 10.54 18.03
C LEU A 499 1.10 10.79 16.54
N PHE A 500 0.90 9.78 15.74
CA PHE A 500 1.02 9.86 14.28
C PHE A 500 -0.07 9.04 13.60
N THR A 501 -0.39 9.39 12.37
CA THR A 501 -1.40 8.69 11.59
C THR A 501 -0.74 7.73 10.60
N ASP A 502 -1.36 6.57 10.40
CA ASP A 502 -0.88 5.53 9.48
C ASP A 502 -1.11 5.87 8.00
N HIS A 503 -2.27 6.43 7.66
CA HIS A 503 -2.65 6.93 6.33
C HIS A 503 -3.90 7.82 6.41
N TYR A 504 -4.14 8.61 5.38
CA TYR A 504 -5.32 9.47 5.31
C TYR A 504 -6.64 8.68 5.28
N CYS A 505 -7.75 9.36 5.50
CA CYS A 505 -9.12 8.80 5.43
C CYS A 505 -9.50 8.31 4.03
N LYS A 506 -8.93 7.20 3.56
CA LYS A 506 -9.10 6.67 2.20
C LYS A 506 -10.36 5.84 1.96
N TYR A 507 -11.14 5.55 3.01
CA TYR A 507 -12.23 4.58 2.95
C TYR A 507 -13.61 5.19 2.64
N PHE A 508 -13.66 6.43 2.17
CA PHE A 508 -14.88 6.97 1.57
C PHE A 508 -15.31 6.15 0.36
N SER A 509 -16.62 5.88 0.25
CA SER A 509 -17.16 5.17 -0.91
C SER A 509 -16.98 5.95 -2.21
N ASP A 510 -16.87 7.27 -2.13
CA ASP A 510 -16.64 8.18 -3.24
C ASP A 510 -15.42 9.04 -2.93
N THR A 511 -14.33 8.79 -3.65
CA THR A 511 -13.06 9.51 -3.45
C THR A 511 -13.15 11.00 -3.77
N GLU A 512 -14.14 11.42 -4.60
CA GLU A 512 -14.35 12.84 -4.90
C GLU A 512 -14.60 13.66 -3.64
N LEU A 513 -15.17 13.07 -2.59
CA LEU A 513 -15.41 13.78 -1.33
C LEU A 513 -14.11 14.09 -0.59
N ILE A 514 -13.24 13.11 -0.39
CA ILE A 514 -11.95 13.34 0.32
C ILE A 514 -11.02 14.22 -0.53
N GLU A 515 -11.03 14.07 -1.84
CA GLU A 515 -10.29 14.94 -2.76
C GLU A 515 -10.75 16.41 -2.66
N ALA A 516 -12.06 16.64 -2.58
CA ALA A 516 -12.62 17.98 -2.39
C ALA A 516 -12.31 18.57 -1.01
N ILE A 517 -12.33 17.75 0.05
CA ILE A 517 -11.97 18.16 1.43
C ILE A 517 -10.49 18.58 1.47
N LYS A 518 -9.59 17.76 0.91
CA LYS A 518 -8.13 18.01 0.95
C LYS A 518 -7.63 18.90 -0.19
N GLY A 519 -8.47 19.23 -1.17
CA GLY A 519 -8.13 20.11 -2.28
C GLY A 519 -7.16 19.53 -3.31
N THR A 520 -6.97 18.22 -3.33
CA THR A 520 -6.10 17.51 -4.26
C THR A 520 -6.66 16.13 -4.58
N SER A 521 -6.40 15.64 -5.79
CA SER A 521 -6.67 14.25 -6.21
C SER A 521 -5.40 13.41 -6.33
N ASP A 522 -4.26 13.98 -5.98
CA ASP A 522 -2.99 13.24 -5.99
C ASP A 522 -2.84 12.41 -4.72
N HIS A 523 -2.75 11.09 -4.87
CA HIS A 523 -2.69 10.14 -3.75
C HIS A 523 -1.50 10.34 -2.81
N ASN A 524 -0.37 10.84 -3.33
CA ASN A 524 0.78 11.16 -2.50
C ASN A 524 0.50 12.39 -1.63
N LEU A 525 -0.08 13.43 -2.23
CA LEU A 525 -0.39 14.67 -1.51
C LEU A 525 -1.58 14.52 -0.55
N LEU A 526 -2.51 13.58 -0.82
CA LEU A 526 -3.57 13.20 0.13
C LEU A 526 -3.02 12.63 1.43
N SER A 527 -1.79 12.10 1.45
CA SER A 527 -1.18 11.47 2.63
C SER A 527 -0.63 12.45 3.68
N ASN A 528 -0.87 13.76 3.54
CA ASN A 528 -0.64 14.74 4.61
C ASN A 528 -1.65 14.51 5.73
N VAL A 529 -1.17 14.27 6.97
CA VAL A 529 -1.98 13.78 8.09
C VAL A 529 -1.39 14.24 9.43
N PRO A 530 -2.12 14.16 10.57
CA PRO A 530 -1.66 14.62 11.88
C PRO A 530 -0.39 13.91 12.40
N PHE A 531 0.52 14.72 12.97
CA PHE A 531 1.66 14.26 13.76
C PHE A 531 1.97 15.26 14.87
N VAL A 532 2.05 14.80 16.11
CA VAL A 532 2.38 15.64 17.26
C VAL A 532 3.15 14.86 18.34
N ILE A 533 4.07 15.55 19.02
CA ILE A 533 4.78 15.04 20.21
C ILE A 533 4.36 15.91 21.41
N TRP A 534 3.95 15.28 22.49
CA TRP A 534 3.50 15.98 23.70
C TRP A 534 4.03 15.31 24.98
N THR A 535 4.34 16.11 25.97
CA THR A 535 4.53 15.73 27.37
C THR A 535 4.10 16.92 28.23
N GLU A 536 3.63 16.69 29.44
CA GLU A 536 3.26 17.79 30.30
C GLU A 536 4.45 18.75 30.54
N GLY A 537 4.18 20.06 30.47
CA GLY A 537 5.19 21.10 30.67
C GLY A 537 6.09 21.39 29.47
N ILE A 538 5.91 20.71 28.32
CA ILE A 538 6.66 21.03 27.11
C ILE A 538 6.30 22.44 26.60
N THR A 539 7.29 23.16 26.07
CA THR A 539 7.02 24.43 25.40
C THR A 539 6.45 24.16 24.00
N PRO A 540 5.23 24.60 23.70
CA PRO A 540 4.60 24.38 22.41
C PRO A 540 5.45 24.97 21.26
N GLN A 541 5.57 24.23 20.17
CA GLN A 541 6.28 24.64 18.95
C GLN A 541 5.60 24.07 17.72
N VAL A 542 5.50 24.86 16.66
CA VAL A 542 5.07 24.42 15.34
C VAL A 542 6.31 24.39 14.44
N SER A 543 6.54 23.24 13.78
CA SER A 543 7.61 23.08 12.79
C SER A 543 7.00 22.96 11.40
N GLU A 544 7.33 23.92 10.53
CA GLU A 544 6.90 23.93 9.12
C GLU A 544 7.74 22.99 8.22
N LYS A 545 8.63 22.21 8.80
CA LYS A 545 9.48 21.26 8.06
C LYS A 545 8.61 20.15 7.47
N TYR A 546 8.89 19.77 6.24
CA TYR A 546 8.26 18.63 5.57
C TYR A 546 8.91 17.35 6.11
N VAL A 547 8.11 16.50 6.71
CA VAL A 547 8.54 15.27 7.39
C VAL A 547 7.58 14.12 7.08
N SER A 548 8.02 12.91 7.34
CA SER A 548 7.18 11.73 7.09
C SER A 548 7.43 10.59 8.07
N THR A 549 6.71 9.50 7.92
CA THR A 549 6.81 8.30 8.77
C THR A 549 8.25 7.77 8.88
N MET A 550 9.08 7.92 7.85
CA MET A 550 10.48 7.48 7.88
C MET A 550 11.36 8.30 8.84
N ASP A 551 10.95 9.52 9.18
CA ASP A 551 11.69 10.43 10.05
C ASP A 551 11.38 10.20 11.55
N ILE A 552 10.36 9.38 11.86
CA ILE A 552 9.93 9.14 13.25
C ILE A 552 11.01 8.42 14.05
N ALA A 553 11.51 7.28 13.55
CA ALA A 553 12.49 6.48 14.29
C ALA A 553 13.77 7.25 14.61
N PRO A 554 14.47 7.91 13.66
CA PRO A 554 15.66 8.69 13.97
C PRO A 554 15.37 9.87 14.90
N THR A 555 14.17 10.48 14.85
CA THR A 555 13.77 11.55 15.77
C THR A 555 13.59 11.02 17.19
N ILE A 556 12.89 9.89 17.39
CA ILE A 556 12.74 9.28 18.72
C ILE A 556 14.11 8.88 19.29
N VAL A 557 14.98 8.33 18.45
CA VAL A 557 16.36 7.97 18.85
C VAL A 557 17.12 9.19 19.39
N ASP A 558 17.06 10.32 18.70
CA ASP A 558 17.71 11.57 19.14
C ASP A 558 17.09 12.13 20.42
N LEU A 559 15.74 12.23 20.47
CA LEU A 559 15.02 12.76 21.61
C LEU A 559 15.26 11.97 22.92
N PHE A 560 15.40 10.66 22.84
CA PHE A 560 15.62 9.78 23.99
C PHE A 560 17.10 9.42 24.22
N SER A 561 18.02 9.93 23.39
CA SER A 561 19.46 9.61 23.42
C SER A 561 19.72 8.09 23.37
N LEU A 562 19.03 7.37 22.50
CA LEU A 562 19.24 5.94 22.31
C LEU A 562 20.50 5.70 21.49
N ASP A 563 21.32 4.74 21.92
CA ASP A 563 22.58 4.40 21.24
C ASP A 563 22.34 3.55 19.99
N THR A 564 22.65 4.08 18.82
CA THR A 564 22.43 3.41 17.55
C THR A 564 23.28 3.97 16.41
N ASP A 565 23.36 3.23 15.30
CA ASP A 565 23.99 3.68 14.07
C ASP A 565 22.95 4.32 13.13
N LEU A 566 22.93 5.64 13.08
CA LEU A 566 21.96 6.42 12.31
C LEU A 566 22.01 6.17 10.79
N ARG A 567 23.09 5.58 10.27
CA ARG A 567 23.23 5.27 8.83
C ARG A 567 22.14 4.33 8.34
N TYR A 568 21.59 3.49 9.23
CA TYR A 568 20.60 2.48 8.89
C TYR A 568 19.15 3.00 8.84
N TYR A 569 18.93 4.28 9.18
CA TYR A 569 17.63 4.92 9.01
C TYR A 569 17.60 5.74 7.72
N ILE A 570 16.58 5.55 6.89
CA ILE A 570 16.40 6.34 5.66
C ILE A 570 16.03 7.79 5.98
N GLY A 571 15.13 7.99 6.95
CA GLY A 571 14.70 9.32 7.41
C GLY A 571 15.73 10.06 8.25
N ASN A 572 15.44 11.30 8.61
CA ASN A 572 16.29 12.16 9.40
C ASN A 572 15.59 12.61 10.68
N ASP A 573 16.36 13.10 11.65
CA ASP A 573 15.77 13.78 12.80
C ASP A 573 14.96 15.01 12.34
N MET A 574 13.71 15.07 12.80
CA MET A 574 12.79 16.15 12.42
C MET A 574 13.24 17.53 12.94
N PHE A 575 14.04 17.56 14.00
CA PHE A 575 14.58 18.79 14.58
C PHE A 575 15.96 19.15 14.02
N GLY A 576 16.60 18.21 13.33
CA GLY A 576 17.93 18.40 12.72
C GLY A 576 17.89 19.31 11.48
N PRO A 577 19.06 19.73 10.98
CA PRO A 577 19.15 20.57 9.79
C PRO A 577 18.86 19.83 8.49
N ASP A 578 19.03 18.50 8.49
CA ASP A 578 18.88 17.65 7.32
C ASP A 578 17.42 17.21 7.12
N GLY A 579 17.08 16.71 5.93
CA GLY A 579 15.71 16.30 5.58
C GLY A 579 14.87 17.45 5.04
N GLY A 580 13.55 17.43 5.28
CA GLY A 580 12.61 18.38 4.71
C GLY A 580 12.15 17.96 3.31
N VAL A 581 12.31 16.67 2.98
CA VAL A 581 11.86 16.05 1.73
C VAL A 581 11.11 14.77 2.05
N VAL A 582 9.87 14.69 1.59
CA VAL A 582 9.02 13.49 1.73
C VAL A 582 9.23 12.60 0.52
N TYR A 583 9.49 11.32 0.75
CA TYR A 583 9.61 10.32 -0.30
C TYR A 583 8.31 9.52 -0.40
N PHE A 584 7.89 9.27 -1.63
CA PHE A 584 6.70 8.49 -1.92
C PHE A 584 7.05 7.27 -2.77
N ARG A 585 6.07 6.40 -2.89
CA ARG A 585 6.09 5.29 -3.83
C ARG A 585 6.43 5.81 -5.25
N ASN A 586 7.01 4.96 -6.07
CA ASN A 586 7.41 5.29 -7.44
C ASN A 586 8.51 6.36 -7.54
N TYR A 587 9.30 6.53 -6.47
CA TYR A 587 10.40 7.51 -6.38
C TYR A 587 9.94 8.98 -6.50
N ALA A 588 8.64 9.22 -6.31
CA ALA A 588 8.13 10.57 -6.19
C ALA A 588 8.62 11.24 -4.89
N TRP A 589 8.73 12.56 -4.89
CA TRP A 589 9.17 13.32 -3.72
C TRP A 589 8.59 14.73 -3.67
N TYR A 590 8.54 15.29 -2.46
CA TYR A 590 8.02 16.63 -2.21
C TYR A 590 8.83 17.34 -1.11
N ASP A 591 9.26 18.60 -1.37
CA ASP A 591 10.02 19.44 -0.43
C ASP A 591 9.25 20.69 -0.01
N GLY A 592 7.96 20.77 -0.29
CA GLY A 592 7.11 21.94 -0.04
C GLY A 592 7.16 22.99 -1.14
N LYS A 593 8.05 22.86 -2.12
CA LYS A 593 8.18 23.78 -3.27
C LYS A 593 8.12 23.05 -4.59
N THR A 594 8.74 21.91 -4.65
CA THR A 594 8.83 21.07 -5.84
C THR A 594 8.17 19.74 -5.52
N TYR A 595 7.16 19.38 -6.28
CA TYR A 595 6.60 18.05 -6.31
C TYR A 595 7.03 17.36 -7.59
N ASP A 596 7.75 16.25 -7.46
CA ASP A 596 8.15 15.39 -8.56
C ASP A 596 7.42 14.05 -8.44
N THR A 597 6.65 13.70 -9.44
CA THR A 597 5.86 12.45 -9.45
C THR A 597 6.71 11.19 -9.68
N GLY A 598 8.04 11.35 -9.85
CA GLY A 598 8.93 10.26 -10.24
C GLY A 598 8.86 9.90 -11.73
N ASN A 599 7.83 10.38 -12.42
CA ASN A 599 7.57 10.09 -13.84
C ASN A 599 7.58 11.34 -14.72
N ASP A 600 7.86 12.51 -14.17
CA ASP A 600 7.82 13.76 -14.92
C ASP A 600 9.04 13.91 -15.84
N ALA A 601 8.82 14.42 -17.05
CA ALA A 601 9.86 14.76 -18.00
C ALA A 601 10.59 16.06 -17.58
N SER A 602 11.23 16.06 -16.40
CA SER A 602 11.98 17.21 -15.93
C SER A 602 13.35 17.27 -16.61
N THR A 603 13.74 18.47 -17.05
CA THR A 603 15.10 18.77 -17.53
C THR A 603 15.91 19.58 -16.50
N ASN A 604 15.35 19.84 -15.32
CA ASN A 604 16.01 20.58 -14.26
C ASN A 604 17.04 19.67 -13.55
N PRO A 605 18.35 19.98 -13.62
CA PRO A 605 19.38 19.14 -13.03
C PRO A 605 19.22 18.90 -11.52
N ALA A 606 18.66 19.88 -10.78
CA ALA A 606 18.44 19.72 -9.33
C ALA A 606 17.29 18.73 -9.04
N VAL A 607 16.23 18.75 -9.83
CA VAL A 607 15.12 17.78 -9.72
C VAL A 607 15.61 16.38 -10.02
N LEU A 608 16.44 16.24 -11.05
CA LEU A 608 17.03 14.97 -11.44
C LEU A 608 17.96 14.39 -10.39
N ALA A 609 18.84 15.23 -9.85
CA ALA A 609 19.75 14.82 -8.79
C ALA A 609 18.97 14.36 -7.54
N MET A 610 17.90 15.07 -7.16
CA MET A 610 17.07 14.68 -6.05
C MET A 610 16.32 13.37 -6.33
N ARG A 611 15.78 13.18 -7.54
CA ARG A 611 15.12 11.93 -7.93
C ARG A 611 16.07 10.73 -7.83
N GLU A 612 17.32 10.91 -8.27
CA GLU A 612 18.34 9.86 -8.15
C GLU A 612 18.66 9.54 -6.69
N GLN A 613 18.82 10.56 -5.86
CA GLN A 613 19.04 10.38 -4.42
C GLN A 613 17.86 9.65 -3.76
N VAL A 614 16.62 10.05 -4.06
CA VAL A 614 15.41 9.42 -3.52
C VAL A 614 15.34 7.95 -3.94
N ARG A 615 15.63 7.65 -5.21
CA ARG A 615 15.68 6.29 -5.72
C ARG A 615 16.71 5.46 -4.97
N GLU A 616 17.96 5.92 -4.93
CA GLU A 616 19.06 5.22 -4.27
C GLU A 616 18.70 4.90 -2.81
N GLN A 617 18.20 5.88 -2.07
CA GLN A 617 17.86 5.69 -0.67
C GLN A 617 16.69 4.73 -0.44
N ILE A 618 15.64 4.78 -1.28
CA ILE A 618 14.53 3.83 -1.21
C ILE A 618 15.04 2.42 -1.51
N ASP A 619 15.81 2.23 -2.59
CA ASP A 619 16.31 0.93 -3.00
C ASP A 619 17.25 0.33 -1.96
N ILE A 620 18.18 1.11 -1.42
CA ILE A 620 19.08 0.69 -0.33
C ILE A 620 18.30 0.28 0.92
N SER A 621 17.32 1.09 1.34
CA SER A 621 16.49 0.76 2.50
C SER A 621 15.72 -0.55 2.33
N GLN A 622 15.11 -0.74 1.17
CA GLN A 622 14.38 -1.97 0.86
C GLN A 622 15.31 -3.18 0.74
N ASP A 623 16.47 -3.02 0.10
CA ASP A 623 17.44 -4.09 -0.08
C ASP A 623 18.13 -4.49 1.22
N THR A 624 18.34 -3.56 2.14
CA THR A 624 18.83 -3.84 3.50
C THR A 624 17.92 -4.85 4.20
N PHE A 625 16.62 -4.65 4.11
CA PHE A 625 15.66 -5.58 4.69
C PHE A 625 15.52 -6.88 3.86
N ARG A 626 15.41 -6.78 2.52
CA ARG A 626 15.25 -7.96 1.64
C ARG A 626 16.38 -8.96 1.77
N SER A 627 17.62 -8.47 1.90
CA SER A 627 18.82 -9.33 1.98
C SER A 627 19.16 -9.77 3.39
N ASP A 628 18.33 -9.44 4.39
CA ASP A 628 18.63 -9.70 5.80
C ASP A 628 20.05 -9.19 6.19
N TYR A 629 20.37 -7.97 5.72
CA TYR A 629 21.70 -7.40 5.86
C TYR A 629 22.16 -7.29 7.31
N PHE A 630 21.24 -7.03 8.23
CA PHE A 630 21.58 -6.94 9.65
C PHE A 630 21.96 -8.31 10.25
N ALA A 631 21.34 -9.41 9.83
CA ALA A 631 21.80 -10.74 10.24
C ALA A 631 23.20 -11.05 9.68
N TYR A 632 23.51 -10.59 8.47
CA TYR A 632 24.87 -10.68 7.92
C TYR A 632 25.88 -9.91 8.76
N LEU A 633 25.57 -8.66 9.17
CA LEU A 633 26.44 -7.87 10.03
C LEU A 633 26.68 -8.52 11.39
N GLN A 634 25.64 -9.08 12.02
CA GLN A 634 25.73 -9.79 13.29
C GLN A 634 26.65 -11.01 13.19
N LYS A 635 26.53 -11.80 12.12
CA LYS A 635 27.43 -12.96 11.88
C LYS A 635 28.87 -12.52 11.70
N ARG A 636 29.11 -11.44 10.93
CA ARG A 636 30.45 -10.91 10.67
C ARG A 636 31.12 -10.38 11.94
N SER A 637 30.38 -9.70 12.82
CA SER A 637 30.89 -9.24 14.12
C SER A 637 31.19 -10.39 15.07
N GLY A 638 30.30 -11.40 15.18
CA GLY A 638 30.52 -12.58 16.00
C GLY A 638 31.72 -13.44 15.54
N GLU A 639 32.01 -13.52 14.25
CA GLU A 639 33.22 -14.17 13.71
C GLU A 639 34.51 -13.41 14.02
N THR A 640 34.41 -12.07 14.17
CA THR A 640 35.55 -11.22 14.52
C THR A 640 35.90 -11.32 16.01
N GLU A 641 34.91 -11.46 16.88
CA GLU A 641 35.12 -11.66 18.33
C GLU A 641 35.62 -13.07 18.67
N ALA A 642 35.35 -14.06 17.81
CA ALA A 642 35.80 -15.45 18.00
C ALA A 642 37.22 -15.74 17.51
N LYS A 643 37.88 -14.79 16.87
CA LYS A 643 39.30 -14.83 16.43
C LYS A 643 40.20 -14.00 17.31
#